data_42f82a71f5d860a7229de8e7ba85ba76
#
_entry.id   42f82a71f5d860a7229de8e7ba85ba76
#
_cell.length_a   1.000
_cell.length_b   1.000
_cell.length_c   1.000
_cell.angle_alpha   90.00
_cell.angle_beta   90.00
_cell.angle_gamma   90.00
#
_symmetry.space_group_name_H-M   'P 1'
#
loop_
_entity.id
_entity.type
_entity.pdbx_description
1 polymer ?
#
loop_
_entity_poly.entity_id
_entity_poly.type
_entity_poly.pdbx_seq_one_letter_code
_entity_poly.pdbx_strand_id
1 'polypeptide(L)'
;MYAKVIIEYSIKKLDKEFIYMIPEYLQDKIQVGMKVLVPFGFQQVLGFIMEIVDKCEDTSYELKYISSIVDEKLVLNKELMELGKYLSESTLCTMITAYQTMLPSSLKVKKNTSNYDLYDEYIIIKDRKKVIDYIKTYENKRKAQIKVLKQVLDNNELLKKNYSSSIIKTLLELELIDIKKVQKYRINKITSNINKTLTSEQEKVYERVKSSFNHFEPFLLYGITGSGKTEVYIKLIESIIKEGKTGIVLVPEISLTHQIAKRFYETFGSDVAILHSSLSEGEKYDEYLKIYRGEVHVVVGTRSAIFAPVKNLGIIIIDEEDSSSYKQDNNPRYNAKDIAMYRGKYNNIPVVLASATPSLESKARTDKKVFTLLTLKNRVGTASLPTITVVDMEPEIKKRNMIFSDLLINKIKEKIAKNEQVILLLNRRGFSTFITCSNCGFTYKCPSCDITLTYHKSTNNLICHYCGFQQKCEELCPECKEKSLNYYGLGTEKLEEKLKEILPDAKIVRMDQDTTRRKGAHEKIIDDFKNEKYNILLGTQMISKGLDFPKVTLVGVINADTTLNIPNFKASENTFALLHQVAGRSGRSTYPGEVIIQTFNPDNYVINCVKENNYDKFYLNEMNFRKKLKYPPYYYLVSLKVIGKDYNKTIESSKKVKTYLDKNLEEVIILGPTTAQVFKFNNEYRMQIIIKYKKCDNLKNILKELDNLFIMNKDVRLEIDFNPINI
;
A
#
# COMPACT_ATOMS: atom_id res chain seq x y z
N MET A 1 -9.47 36.68 20.39
CA MET A 1 -9.21 35.67 19.34
C MET A 1 -9.75 34.31 19.78
N TYR A 2 -10.30 33.55 18.86
CA TYR A 2 -10.88 32.21 19.10
C TYR A 2 -10.29 31.21 18.12
N ALA A 3 -10.25 29.93 18.51
CA ALA A 3 -9.82 28.83 17.65
C ALA A 3 -10.96 27.81 17.47
N LYS A 4 -11.19 27.39 16.24
CA LYS A 4 -12.01 26.23 15.94
C LYS A 4 -11.14 24.98 15.99
N VAL A 5 -11.51 24.00 16.80
CA VAL A 5 -10.70 22.82 17.12
C VAL A 5 -11.50 21.54 16.86
N ILE A 6 -10.88 20.59 16.13
CA ILE A 6 -11.38 19.22 16.02
C ILE A 6 -10.68 18.37 17.07
N ILE A 7 -11.47 17.68 17.92
CA ILE A 7 -10.97 16.89 19.04
C ILE A 7 -10.68 15.44 18.67
N GLU A 8 -9.91 14.71 19.51
CA GLU A 8 -9.40 13.35 19.28
C GLU A 8 -10.45 12.25 19.08
N TYR A 9 -11.70 12.51 19.35
CA TYR A 9 -12.75 11.48 19.30
C TYR A 9 -13.26 11.23 17.88
N SER A 10 -13.02 10.03 17.36
CA SER A 10 -13.52 9.58 16.05
C SER A 10 -14.99 9.15 16.06
N ILE A 11 -15.81 9.77 16.90
CA ILE A 11 -17.25 9.51 17.02
C ILE A 11 -17.99 10.52 16.15
N LYS A 12 -18.85 10.07 15.26
CA LYS A 12 -19.57 10.94 14.29
C LYS A 12 -20.36 12.07 14.93
N LYS A 13 -20.97 11.86 16.13
CA LYS A 13 -21.65 12.93 16.89
C LYS A 13 -20.73 14.10 17.25
N LEU A 14 -19.44 13.85 17.38
CA LEU A 14 -18.42 14.81 17.76
C LEU A 14 -17.58 15.28 16.54
N ASP A 15 -17.98 14.88 15.33
CA ASP A 15 -17.32 15.27 14.09
C ASP A 15 -17.75 16.68 13.66
N LYS A 16 -17.39 17.63 14.50
CA LYS A 16 -17.60 19.06 14.29
C LYS A 16 -16.49 19.87 14.95
N GLU A 17 -16.36 21.10 14.53
CA GLU A 17 -15.44 22.04 15.12
C GLU A 17 -16.02 22.62 16.41
N PHE A 18 -15.23 22.62 17.48
CA PHE A 18 -15.56 23.23 18.76
C PHE A 18 -14.77 24.53 18.90
N ILE A 19 -15.42 25.58 19.41
CA ILE A 19 -14.82 26.90 19.57
C ILE A 19 -14.22 27.02 20.96
N TYR A 20 -12.95 27.50 21.03
CA TYR A 20 -12.23 27.77 22.25
C TYR A 20 -11.62 29.16 22.21
N MET A 21 -11.52 29.82 23.36
CA MET A 21 -10.81 31.10 23.52
C MET A 21 -9.30 30.85 23.49
N ILE A 22 -8.54 31.74 22.85
CA ILE A 22 -7.08 31.72 22.86
C ILE A 22 -6.57 32.60 23.96
N PRO A 23 -5.82 32.10 24.98
CA PRO A 23 -5.20 32.91 26.01
C PRO A 23 -4.22 33.92 25.40
N GLU A 24 -4.09 35.11 26.01
CA GLU A 24 -3.22 36.19 25.48
C GLU A 24 -1.78 35.72 25.28
N TYR A 25 -1.23 34.93 26.20
CA TYR A 25 0.15 34.45 26.16
C TYR A 25 0.40 33.39 25.02
N LEU A 26 -0.66 32.90 24.38
CA LEU A 26 -0.57 31.97 23.25
C LEU A 26 -0.86 32.62 21.91
N GLN A 27 -1.40 33.86 21.86
CA GLN A 27 -1.88 34.46 20.60
C GLN A 27 -0.79 34.59 19.53
N ASP A 28 0.44 34.93 19.93
CA ASP A 28 1.57 35.06 18.99
C ASP A 28 2.20 33.73 18.57
N LYS A 29 1.91 32.64 19.27
CA LYS A 29 2.52 31.32 19.04
C LYS A 29 1.62 30.35 18.32
N ILE A 30 0.30 30.54 18.44
CA ILE A 30 -0.69 29.60 17.99
C ILE A 30 -0.92 29.75 16.48
N GLN A 31 -0.95 28.63 15.77
CA GLN A 31 -1.16 28.60 14.32
C GLN A 31 -2.16 27.50 13.93
N VAL A 32 -2.85 27.71 12.81
CA VAL A 32 -3.73 26.71 12.19
C VAL A 32 -2.93 25.46 11.85
N GLY A 33 -3.47 24.28 12.19
CA GLY A 33 -2.79 22.98 12.01
C GLY A 33 -1.95 22.52 13.19
N MET A 34 -1.82 23.33 14.25
CA MET A 34 -1.14 22.95 15.49
C MET A 34 -1.98 22.00 16.35
N LYS A 35 -1.28 21.22 17.17
CA LYS A 35 -1.84 20.31 18.13
C LYS A 35 -1.96 20.99 19.49
N VAL A 36 -3.16 21.01 20.03
CA VAL A 36 -3.49 21.67 21.29
C VAL A 36 -4.17 20.74 22.29
N LEU A 37 -4.06 21.07 23.57
CA LEU A 37 -4.81 20.48 24.66
C LEU A 37 -5.98 21.40 25.00
N VAL A 38 -7.19 20.86 25.01
CA VAL A 38 -8.43 21.62 25.27
C VAL A 38 -9.31 20.93 26.29
N PRO A 39 -10.07 21.65 27.12
CA PRO A 39 -11.02 21.08 28.06
C PRO A 39 -12.28 20.63 27.31
N PHE A 40 -12.71 19.38 27.51
CA PHE A 40 -13.93 18.83 26.95
C PHE A 40 -14.70 18.03 28.01
N GLY A 41 -15.87 18.53 28.43
CA GLY A 41 -16.55 18.03 29.63
C GLY A 41 -15.69 18.21 30.86
N PHE A 42 -15.42 17.10 31.58
CA PHE A 42 -14.55 17.04 32.76
C PHE A 42 -13.12 16.56 32.44
N GLN A 43 -12.75 16.42 31.16
CA GLN A 43 -11.46 15.90 30.75
C GLN A 43 -10.71 16.90 29.89
N GLN A 44 -9.38 16.74 29.88
CA GLN A 44 -8.51 17.39 28.90
C GLN A 44 -8.36 16.44 27.71
N VAL A 45 -8.58 16.96 26.50
CA VAL A 45 -8.48 16.20 25.25
C VAL A 45 -7.57 16.90 24.27
N LEU A 46 -6.99 16.13 23.37
CA LEU A 46 -6.14 16.65 22.32
C LEU A 46 -6.99 17.01 21.08
N GLY A 47 -6.56 18.05 20.36
CA GLY A 47 -7.21 18.48 19.13
C GLY A 47 -6.26 19.16 18.17
N PHE A 48 -6.76 19.40 16.93
CA PHE A 48 -6.08 20.21 15.92
C PHE A 48 -6.82 21.52 15.72
N ILE A 49 -6.08 22.62 15.62
CA ILE A 49 -6.63 23.93 15.26
C ILE A 49 -6.95 23.93 13.77
N MET A 50 -8.19 24.19 13.45
CA MET A 50 -8.68 24.21 12.06
C MET A 50 -8.76 25.61 11.51
N GLU A 51 -9.13 26.58 12.36
CA GLU A 51 -9.28 27.98 12.00
C GLU A 51 -9.05 28.88 13.21
N ILE A 52 -8.55 30.07 12.99
CA ILE A 52 -8.44 31.14 14.00
C ILE A 52 -9.34 32.28 13.54
N VAL A 53 -10.24 32.77 14.41
CA VAL A 53 -11.21 33.82 14.12
C VAL A 53 -11.17 34.89 15.19
N ASP A 54 -11.39 36.17 14.82
CA ASP A 54 -11.38 37.28 15.77
C ASP A 54 -12.70 37.44 16.52
N LYS A 55 -13.80 37.08 15.88
CA LYS A 55 -15.15 37.15 16.46
C LYS A 55 -15.74 35.76 16.54
N CYS A 56 -16.45 35.48 17.61
CA CYS A 56 -17.23 34.26 17.78
C CYS A 56 -18.70 34.54 17.47
N GLU A 57 -19.32 33.67 16.71
CA GLU A 57 -20.79 33.60 16.61
C GLU A 57 -21.35 33.09 17.93
N ASP A 58 -22.60 33.46 18.26
CA ASP A 58 -23.28 32.99 19.49
C ASP A 58 -23.20 31.47 19.63
N THR A 59 -22.58 31.02 20.71
CA THR A 59 -22.48 29.58 21.01
C THR A 59 -23.52 29.21 22.05
N SER A 60 -24.12 28.02 21.88
CA SER A 60 -25.08 27.47 22.85
C SER A 60 -24.40 26.91 24.13
N TYR A 61 -23.10 27.11 24.31
CA TYR A 61 -22.29 26.60 25.41
C TYR A 61 -21.25 27.64 25.86
N GLU A 62 -20.84 27.56 27.14
CA GLU A 62 -19.81 28.39 27.71
C GLU A 62 -18.45 28.15 27.05
N LEU A 63 -17.81 29.20 26.55
CA LEU A 63 -16.51 29.13 25.90
C LEU A 63 -15.40 28.95 26.93
N LYS A 64 -14.53 27.96 26.69
CA LYS A 64 -13.37 27.64 27.50
C LYS A 64 -12.08 28.03 26.81
N TYR A 65 -11.01 28.22 27.56
CA TYR A 65 -9.69 28.51 27.02
C TYR A 65 -8.97 27.25 26.55
N ILE A 66 -8.14 27.37 25.52
CA ILE A 66 -7.11 26.37 25.16
C ILE A 66 -6.17 26.27 26.37
N SER A 67 -5.91 25.03 26.83
CA SER A 67 -5.07 24.79 27.99
C SER A 67 -3.59 24.96 27.68
N SER A 68 -3.11 24.42 26.57
CA SER A 68 -1.72 24.53 26.12
C SER A 68 -1.53 24.10 24.66
N ILE A 69 -0.44 24.57 24.06
CA ILE A 69 0.10 23.98 22.80
C ILE A 69 0.88 22.73 23.22
N VAL A 70 0.63 21.61 22.54
CA VAL A 70 1.28 20.31 22.83
C VAL A 70 2.59 20.16 22.06
N ASP A 71 2.65 20.69 20.85
CA ASP A 71 3.84 20.68 20.00
C ASP A 71 3.88 22.01 19.24
N GLU A 72 5.00 22.73 19.36
CA GLU A 72 5.21 23.99 18.64
C GLU A 72 5.38 23.77 17.12
N LYS A 73 5.53 22.51 16.69
CA LYS A 73 5.62 22.17 15.27
C LYS A 73 4.26 22.19 14.61
N LEU A 74 4.19 22.74 13.42
CA LEU A 74 3.01 22.69 12.58
C LEU A 74 2.81 21.26 12.07
N VAL A 75 1.80 20.56 12.56
CA VAL A 75 1.54 19.14 12.22
C VAL A 75 0.81 18.99 10.90
N LEU A 76 -0.18 19.87 10.64
CA LEU A 76 -0.97 19.88 9.40
C LEU A 76 -0.69 21.18 8.63
N ASN A 77 -0.03 21.07 7.49
CA ASN A 77 0.10 22.19 6.56
C ASN A 77 -1.21 22.41 5.78
N LYS A 78 -1.31 23.50 5.04
CA LYS A 78 -2.52 23.88 4.29
C LYS A 78 -2.98 22.78 3.32
N GLU A 79 -2.04 22.15 2.58
CA GLU A 79 -2.37 21.06 1.67
C GLU A 79 -2.97 19.86 2.40
N LEU A 80 -2.37 19.42 3.51
CA LEU A 80 -2.87 18.30 4.31
C LEU A 80 -4.23 18.60 4.95
N MET A 81 -4.50 19.85 5.31
CA MET A 81 -5.82 20.25 5.80
C MET A 81 -6.89 20.10 4.73
N GLU A 82 -6.65 20.61 3.53
CA GLU A 82 -7.59 20.46 2.40
C GLU A 82 -7.72 18.98 1.95
N LEU A 83 -6.61 18.24 1.97
CA LEU A 83 -6.60 16.82 1.68
C LEU A 83 -7.42 16.02 2.72
N GLY A 84 -7.39 16.41 3.99
CA GLY A 84 -8.21 15.80 5.03
C GLY A 84 -9.70 15.99 4.80
N LYS A 85 -10.13 17.18 4.38
CA LYS A 85 -11.51 17.47 3.98
C LYS A 85 -11.92 16.57 2.80
N TYR A 86 -11.10 16.55 1.75
CA TYR A 86 -11.34 15.67 0.59
C TYR A 86 -11.45 14.19 0.98
N LEU A 87 -10.56 13.72 1.87
CA LEU A 87 -10.55 12.34 2.35
C LEU A 87 -11.82 12.01 3.14
N SER A 88 -12.25 12.91 4.05
CA SER A 88 -13.49 12.75 4.81
C SER A 88 -14.71 12.68 3.90
N GLU A 89 -14.82 13.59 2.93
CA GLU A 89 -15.94 13.63 1.98
C GLU A 89 -15.97 12.44 1.02
N SER A 90 -14.79 11.99 0.55
CA SER A 90 -14.69 10.91 -0.43
C SER A 90 -14.91 9.52 0.16
N THR A 91 -14.68 9.34 1.46
CA THR A 91 -14.78 8.05 2.15
C THR A 91 -15.86 8.01 3.24
N LEU A 92 -16.54 9.12 3.50
CA LEU A 92 -17.53 9.30 4.59
C LEU A 92 -16.96 8.96 5.98
N CYS A 93 -15.67 9.21 6.19
CA CYS A 93 -15.04 9.10 7.51
C CYS A 93 -15.13 10.42 8.27
N THR A 94 -14.91 10.39 9.59
CA THR A 94 -14.80 11.61 10.39
C THR A 94 -13.54 12.40 10.03
N MET A 95 -13.60 13.72 10.17
CA MET A 95 -12.47 14.60 9.89
C MET A 95 -11.23 14.23 10.70
N ILE A 96 -11.41 13.93 11.97
CA ILE A 96 -10.27 13.50 12.83
C ILE A 96 -9.66 12.19 12.35
N THR A 97 -10.47 11.23 11.86
CA THR A 97 -9.96 9.98 11.28
C THR A 97 -9.15 10.25 10.01
N ALA A 98 -9.62 11.17 9.16
CA ALA A 98 -8.89 11.59 7.98
C ALA A 98 -7.51 12.16 8.33
N TYR A 99 -7.44 13.13 9.25
CA TYR A 99 -6.17 13.73 9.68
C TYR A 99 -5.23 12.73 10.35
N GLN A 100 -5.75 11.90 11.27
CA GLN A 100 -4.93 10.89 11.94
C GLN A 100 -4.35 9.84 10.98
N THR A 101 -5.02 9.57 9.86
CA THR A 101 -4.53 8.61 8.86
C THR A 101 -3.29 9.13 8.11
N MET A 102 -3.17 10.44 7.96
CA MET A 102 -2.06 11.09 7.27
C MET A 102 -0.79 11.23 8.12
N LEU A 103 -0.88 10.99 9.43
CA LEU A 103 0.18 11.28 10.39
C LEU A 103 0.81 10.00 10.97
N PRO A 104 2.12 10.01 11.28
CA PRO A 104 2.74 8.97 12.10
C PRO A 104 2.14 8.96 13.51
N SER A 105 2.24 7.83 14.21
CA SER A 105 1.59 7.64 15.52
C SER A 105 1.96 8.68 16.57
N SER A 106 3.21 9.15 16.55
CA SER A 106 3.74 10.17 17.46
C SER A 106 3.09 11.55 17.31
N LEU A 107 2.62 11.86 16.09
CA LEU A 107 1.98 13.14 15.79
C LEU A 107 0.46 13.07 15.86
N LYS A 108 -0.12 11.88 16.03
CA LYS A 108 -1.56 11.72 16.19
C LYS A 108 -2.05 12.34 17.49
N VAL A 109 -3.30 12.73 17.49
CA VAL A 109 -4.01 13.21 18.67
C VAL A 109 -4.45 12.00 19.49
N LYS A 110 -3.61 11.57 20.46
CA LYS A 110 -3.85 10.44 21.38
C LYS A 110 -3.19 10.73 22.73
N LYS A 111 -3.83 10.29 23.83
CA LYS A 111 -3.36 10.54 25.22
C LYS A 111 -1.94 10.06 25.55
N ASN A 112 -1.39 9.06 24.86
CA ASN A 112 -0.08 8.49 25.15
C ASN A 112 0.84 8.58 23.91
N THR A 113 1.34 9.77 23.61
CA THR A 113 2.38 9.97 22.60
C THR A 113 3.75 10.05 23.25
N SER A 114 4.64 9.11 22.91
CA SER A 114 6.04 9.14 23.32
C SER A 114 6.78 10.24 22.55
N ASN A 115 7.71 10.94 23.22
CA ASN A 115 8.64 11.80 22.51
C ASN A 115 9.72 10.93 21.84
N TYR A 116 9.83 11.01 20.51
CA TYR A 116 10.78 10.25 19.72
C TYR A 116 12.00 11.06 19.28
N ASP A 117 12.08 12.34 19.64
CA ASP A 117 13.22 13.19 19.31
C ASP A 117 14.52 12.59 19.86
N LEU A 118 15.51 12.42 19.01
CA LEU A 118 16.86 12.03 19.38
C LEU A 118 17.82 13.15 19.03
N TYR A 119 18.70 13.47 19.97
CA TYR A 119 19.73 14.47 19.76
C TYR A 119 21.10 13.89 20.10
N ASP A 120 22.09 14.16 19.28
CA ASP A 120 23.47 14.14 19.70
C ASP A 120 23.80 15.52 20.27
N GLU A 121 24.33 15.55 21.48
CA GLU A 121 24.71 16.79 22.17
C GLU A 121 26.18 17.05 21.95
N TYR A 122 26.51 18.21 21.41
CA TYR A 122 27.88 18.65 21.16
C TYR A 122 28.26 19.77 22.10
N ILE A 123 29.48 19.72 22.66
CA ILE A 123 30.10 20.77 23.45
C ILE A 123 30.66 21.79 22.47
N ILE A 124 30.25 23.03 22.60
CA ILE A 124 30.76 24.16 21.82
C ILE A 124 31.28 25.25 22.76
N ILE A 125 32.15 26.08 22.26
CA ILE A 125 32.67 27.23 23.03
C ILE A 125 31.61 28.34 23.06
N LYS A 126 31.30 28.85 24.25
CA LYS A 126 30.39 29.98 24.44
C LYS A 126 31.11 31.32 24.25
N ASP A 127 32.30 31.47 24.86
CA ASP A 127 33.15 32.67 24.77
C ASP A 127 34.61 32.26 24.59
N ARG A 128 35.16 32.50 23.42
CA ARG A 128 36.53 32.10 23.06
C ARG A 128 37.60 32.84 23.85
N LYS A 129 37.35 34.11 24.21
CA LYS A 129 38.31 34.90 24.99
C LYS A 129 38.39 34.38 26.44
N LYS A 130 37.24 34.19 27.07
CA LYS A 130 37.14 33.61 28.43
C LYS A 130 37.81 32.23 28.52
N VAL A 131 37.61 31.40 27.52
CA VAL A 131 38.22 30.06 27.48
C VAL A 131 39.76 30.13 27.38
N ILE A 132 40.31 31.01 26.55
CA ILE A 132 41.78 31.19 26.40
C ILE A 132 42.36 31.72 27.74
N ASP A 133 41.73 32.67 28.38
CA ASP A 133 42.19 33.23 29.66
C ASP A 133 42.10 32.19 30.78
N TYR A 134 41.03 31.39 30.80
CA TYR A 134 40.88 30.28 31.74
C TYR A 134 41.98 29.21 31.55
N ILE A 135 42.30 28.85 30.34
CA ILE A 135 43.38 27.89 30.02
C ILE A 135 44.72 28.44 30.57
N LYS A 136 45.06 29.72 30.29
CA LYS A 136 46.30 30.32 30.77
C LYS A 136 46.39 30.36 32.29
N THR A 137 45.28 30.68 32.96
CA THR A 137 45.24 30.84 34.41
C THR A 137 45.36 29.50 35.16
N TYR A 138 44.80 28.42 34.63
CA TYR A 138 44.67 27.14 35.33
C TYR A 138 45.46 25.98 34.71
N GLU A 139 46.37 26.20 33.77
CA GLU A 139 47.08 25.21 33.00
C GLU A 139 47.66 24.06 33.81
N ASN A 140 48.19 24.34 34.98
CA ASN A 140 48.81 23.33 35.83
C ASN A 140 47.88 22.73 36.91
N LYS A 141 46.67 23.31 37.15
CA LYS A 141 45.78 22.91 38.26
C LYS A 141 44.54 22.10 37.83
N ARG A 142 44.03 22.29 36.60
CA ARG A 142 42.77 21.72 36.15
C ARG A 142 42.89 20.96 34.84
N LYS A 143 43.90 20.07 34.76
CA LYS A 143 44.35 19.37 33.51
C LYS A 143 43.20 18.72 32.70
N ALA A 144 42.20 18.08 33.37
CA ALA A 144 41.10 17.42 32.67
C ALA A 144 40.15 18.41 31.97
N GLN A 145 39.81 19.54 32.64
CA GLN A 145 38.98 20.59 32.07
C GLN A 145 39.68 21.29 30.91
N ILE A 146 40.98 21.58 31.06
CA ILE A 146 41.80 22.22 30.03
C ILE A 146 41.97 21.34 28.81
N LYS A 147 42.11 20.02 29.00
CA LYS A 147 42.16 19.06 27.89
C LYS A 147 40.87 19.14 27.05
N VAL A 148 39.70 19.17 27.67
CA VAL A 148 38.41 19.30 26.96
C VAL A 148 38.35 20.64 26.23
N LEU A 149 38.67 21.76 26.89
CA LEU A 149 38.62 23.08 26.25
C LEU A 149 39.59 23.21 25.06
N LYS A 150 40.82 22.70 25.17
CA LYS A 150 41.79 22.67 24.05
C LYS A 150 41.22 21.85 22.87
N GLN A 151 40.67 20.66 23.14
CA GLN A 151 40.05 19.82 22.11
C GLN A 151 38.83 20.49 21.43
N VAL A 152 37.99 21.24 22.20
CA VAL A 152 36.86 21.98 21.60
C VAL A 152 37.37 23.14 20.75
N LEU A 153 38.47 23.81 21.16
CA LEU A 153 39.09 24.88 20.36
C LEU A 153 39.66 24.39 19.04
N ASP A 154 40.26 23.19 19.05
CA ASP A 154 40.88 22.57 17.86
C ASP A 154 39.84 22.01 16.89
N ASN A 155 38.78 21.41 17.39
CA ASN A 155 37.76 20.70 16.59
C ASN A 155 36.46 21.48 16.38
N ASN A 156 36.30 22.68 16.97
CA ASN A 156 35.12 23.53 17.03
C ASN A 156 33.95 22.94 17.81
N GLU A 157 33.75 21.64 17.80
CA GLU A 157 32.70 20.95 18.56
C GLU A 157 33.15 19.52 18.94
N LEU A 158 32.68 19.03 20.09
CA LEU A 158 32.99 17.68 20.60
C LEU A 158 31.72 16.98 21.06
N LEU A 159 31.59 15.67 20.77
CA LEU A 159 30.43 14.89 21.17
C LEU A 159 30.41 14.67 22.69
N LYS A 160 29.43 15.23 23.38
CA LYS A 160 29.29 15.26 24.85
C LYS A 160 29.41 13.91 25.52
N LYS A 161 28.82 12.86 24.93
CA LYS A 161 28.83 11.50 25.50
C LYS A 161 30.23 10.88 25.71
N ASN A 162 31.24 11.44 25.05
CA ASN A 162 32.61 10.95 25.15
C ASN A 162 33.36 11.55 26.34
N TYR A 163 32.73 12.43 27.14
CA TYR A 163 33.36 13.17 28.22
C TYR A 163 32.58 13.01 29.53
N SER A 164 33.29 13.17 30.64
CA SER A 164 32.69 13.07 31.99
C SER A 164 31.65 14.16 32.24
N SER A 165 30.47 13.75 32.72
CA SER A 165 29.34 14.63 33.02
C SER A 165 29.71 15.69 34.09
N SER A 166 30.59 15.37 35.04
CA SER A 166 31.04 16.30 36.08
C SER A 166 31.89 17.44 35.51
N ILE A 167 32.80 17.10 34.57
CA ILE A 167 33.64 18.11 33.91
C ILE A 167 32.76 19.05 33.07
N ILE A 168 31.84 18.50 32.31
CA ILE A 168 30.92 19.28 31.45
C ILE A 168 30.05 20.20 32.31
N LYS A 169 29.48 19.70 33.42
CA LYS A 169 28.66 20.50 34.33
C LYS A 169 29.43 21.69 34.86
N THR A 170 30.67 21.49 35.33
CA THR A 170 31.52 22.58 35.85
C THR A 170 31.82 23.62 34.77
N LEU A 171 32.13 23.18 33.54
CA LEU A 171 32.45 24.09 32.43
C LEU A 171 31.21 24.90 31.98
N LEU A 172 30.01 24.33 32.08
CA LEU A 172 28.75 25.04 31.85
C LEU A 172 28.46 26.07 32.94
N GLU A 173 28.64 25.70 34.21
CA GLU A 173 28.46 26.61 35.35
C GLU A 173 29.45 27.82 35.29
N LEU A 174 30.63 27.60 34.72
CA LEU A 174 31.63 28.65 34.48
C LEU A 174 31.34 29.46 33.20
N GLU A 175 30.28 29.15 32.48
CA GLU A 175 29.89 29.77 31.20
C GLU A 175 31.00 29.77 30.12
N LEU A 176 31.86 28.76 30.13
CA LEU A 176 32.94 28.59 29.14
C LEU A 176 32.50 27.84 27.88
N ILE A 177 31.55 26.95 28.07
CA ILE A 177 31.00 26.11 27.00
C ILE A 177 29.48 26.21 26.97
N ASP A 178 28.90 25.77 25.86
CA ASP A 178 27.46 25.57 25.70
C ASP A 178 27.19 24.21 25.05
N ILE A 179 25.93 23.75 25.07
CA ILE A 179 25.52 22.47 24.51
C ILE A 179 24.66 22.71 23.26
N LYS A 180 25.23 22.40 22.12
CA LYS A 180 24.54 22.39 20.84
C LYS A 180 23.85 21.03 20.65
N LYS A 181 22.53 21.02 20.55
CA LYS A 181 21.75 19.81 20.21
C LYS A 181 21.61 19.68 18.71
N VAL A 182 22.08 18.57 18.16
CA VAL A 182 21.95 18.24 16.73
C VAL A 182 21.01 17.04 16.61
N GLN A 183 19.98 17.17 15.79
CA GLN A 183 19.03 16.09 15.57
C GLN A 183 19.75 14.86 15.02
N LYS A 184 19.48 13.71 15.65
CA LYS A 184 19.97 12.41 15.20
C LYS A 184 18.84 11.60 14.57
N TYR A 185 19.13 10.97 13.46
CA TYR A 185 18.21 10.07 12.78
C TYR A 185 18.65 8.61 12.94
N ARG A 186 17.67 7.69 13.08
CA ARG A 186 17.90 6.26 13.35
C ARG A 186 18.39 5.50 12.12
N ILE A 187 18.05 5.97 10.91
CA ILE A 187 18.43 5.31 9.66
C ILE A 187 19.76 5.88 9.15
N ASN A 188 20.80 5.03 9.06
CA ASN A 188 22.11 5.37 8.50
C ASN A 188 22.11 5.24 6.97
N LYS A 189 22.91 6.05 6.31
CA LYS A 189 22.94 6.28 4.86
C LYS A 189 24.00 5.42 4.16
N ILE A 190 23.67 4.97 2.94
CA ILE A 190 24.59 4.34 2.00
C ILE A 190 24.79 5.32 0.83
N THR A 191 26.03 5.59 0.46
CA THR A 191 26.33 6.46 -0.69
C THR A 191 26.99 5.64 -1.80
N SER A 192 26.39 5.64 -2.98
CA SER A 192 27.03 5.24 -4.22
C SER A 192 26.37 5.98 -5.37
N ASN A 193 27.13 6.50 -6.32
CA ASN A 193 26.61 7.18 -7.50
C ASN A 193 26.63 6.23 -8.69
N ILE A 194 25.48 5.70 -9.07
CA ILE A 194 25.31 4.87 -10.27
C ILE A 194 24.43 5.62 -11.25
N ASN A 195 25.01 6.24 -12.26
CA ASN A 195 24.28 6.83 -13.38
C ASN A 195 24.18 5.83 -14.54
N LYS A 196 22.96 5.60 -15.02
CA LYS A 196 22.67 4.84 -16.25
C LYS A 196 22.12 5.77 -17.32
N THR A 197 22.50 5.52 -18.57
CA THR A 197 21.95 6.19 -19.73
C THR A 197 20.61 5.59 -20.10
N LEU A 198 19.64 6.43 -20.50
CA LEU A 198 18.34 5.99 -20.99
C LEU A 198 18.44 5.43 -22.42
N THR A 199 17.58 4.48 -22.74
CA THR A 199 17.39 4.04 -24.13
C THR A 199 16.55 5.08 -24.89
N SER A 200 16.52 5.00 -26.21
CA SER A 200 15.73 5.95 -27.04
C SER A 200 14.23 5.93 -26.74
N GLU A 201 13.66 4.77 -26.35
CA GLU A 201 12.25 4.71 -25.92
C GLU A 201 12.04 5.37 -24.55
N GLN A 202 12.95 5.10 -23.61
CA GLN A 202 12.91 5.70 -22.27
C GLN A 202 13.10 7.22 -22.34
N GLU A 203 13.99 7.70 -23.21
CA GLU A 203 14.22 9.14 -23.42
C GLU A 203 12.96 9.84 -23.93
N LYS A 204 12.24 9.26 -24.89
CA LYS A 204 10.96 9.82 -25.38
C LYS A 204 9.93 9.92 -24.26
N VAL A 205 9.82 8.90 -23.42
CA VAL A 205 8.91 8.89 -22.25
C VAL A 205 9.33 9.98 -21.26
N TYR A 206 10.61 10.03 -20.93
CA TYR A 206 11.17 11.04 -20.03
C TYR A 206 10.88 12.47 -20.51
N GLU A 207 11.23 12.81 -21.77
CA GLU A 207 11.01 14.15 -22.31
C GLU A 207 9.52 14.50 -22.37
N ARG A 208 8.63 13.53 -22.69
CA ARG A 208 7.18 13.76 -22.71
C ARG A 208 6.62 14.07 -21.31
N VAL A 209 7.05 13.39 -20.27
CA VAL A 209 6.63 13.69 -18.89
C VAL A 209 7.24 15.01 -18.43
N LYS A 210 8.52 15.24 -18.70
CA LYS A 210 9.22 16.48 -18.35
C LYS A 210 8.56 17.72 -18.96
N SER A 211 8.05 17.63 -20.19
CA SER A 211 7.35 18.73 -20.84
C SER A 211 6.05 19.14 -20.11
N SER A 212 5.54 18.32 -19.21
CA SER A 212 4.36 18.62 -18.37
C SER A 212 4.70 19.07 -16.95
N PHE A 213 5.96 19.31 -16.63
CA PHE A 213 6.31 19.89 -15.33
C PHE A 213 5.60 21.22 -15.14
N ASN A 214 5.10 21.48 -13.93
CA ASN A 214 4.27 22.63 -13.59
C ASN A 214 2.84 22.64 -14.21
N HIS A 215 2.41 21.49 -14.79
CA HIS A 215 1.05 21.32 -15.29
C HIS A 215 0.49 19.97 -14.78
N PHE A 216 -0.77 19.98 -14.37
CA PHE A 216 -1.43 18.74 -14.01
C PHE A 216 -1.74 17.93 -15.28
N GLU A 217 -1.01 16.85 -15.43
CA GLU A 217 -1.28 15.84 -16.47
C GLU A 217 -1.11 14.44 -15.90
N PRO A 218 -2.15 13.60 -15.95
CA PRO A 218 -2.05 12.21 -15.56
C PRO A 218 -1.57 11.33 -16.71
N PHE A 219 -0.53 10.54 -16.46
CA PHE A 219 0.07 9.60 -17.40
C PHE A 219 -0.18 8.17 -16.97
N LEU A 220 -0.38 7.29 -17.94
CA LEU A 220 -0.27 5.85 -17.78
C LEU A 220 0.96 5.37 -18.56
N LEU A 221 2.00 4.96 -17.82
CA LEU A 221 3.20 4.35 -18.38
C LEU A 221 3.01 2.83 -18.44
N TYR A 222 2.64 2.33 -19.60
CA TYR A 222 2.56 0.91 -19.90
C TYR A 222 3.93 0.42 -20.41
N GLY A 223 4.63 -0.35 -19.59
CA GLY A 223 5.95 -0.86 -19.95
C GLY A 223 6.12 -2.31 -19.52
N ILE A 224 6.50 -3.18 -20.45
CA ILE A 224 6.70 -4.61 -20.17
C ILE A 224 7.69 -4.82 -19.01
N THR A 225 7.65 -6.00 -18.39
CA THR A 225 8.59 -6.37 -17.33
C THR A 225 10.03 -6.33 -17.87
N GLY A 226 10.93 -5.62 -17.19
CA GLY A 226 12.32 -5.45 -17.64
C GLY A 226 12.53 -4.33 -18.66
N SER A 227 11.53 -3.48 -18.95
CA SER A 227 11.67 -2.30 -19.83
C SER A 227 12.42 -1.12 -19.20
N GLY A 228 12.82 -1.23 -17.93
CA GLY A 228 13.58 -0.20 -17.22
C GLY A 228 12.76 1.01 -16.78
N LYS A 229 11.48 0.85 -16.46
CA LYS A 229 10.62 1.91 -15.90
C LYS A 229 11.28 2.69 -14.75
N THR A 230 11.97 1.99 -13.85
CA THR A 230 12.65 2.59 -12.70
C THR A 230 13.73 3.60 -13.10
N GLU A 231 14.45 3.37 -14.21
CA GLU A 231 15.46 4.33 -14.70
C GLU A 231 14.81 5.62 -15.21
N VAL A 232 13.62 5.52 -15.82
CA VAL A 232 12.81 6.71 -16.19
C VAL A 232 12.39 7.48 -14.94
N TYR A 233 11.93 6.78 -13.87
CA TYR A 233 11.55 7.44 -12.61
C TYR A 233 12.73 8.20 -12.01
N ILE A 234 13.89 7.56 -11.93
CA ILE A 234 15.12 8.17 -11.41
C ILE A 234 15.45 9.44 -12.19
N LYS A 235 15.38 9.39 -13.52
CA LYS A 235 15.72 10.53 -14.38
C LYS A 235 14.73 11.68 -14.23
N LEU A 236 13.43 11.38 -14.09
CA LEU A 236 12.40 12.37 -13.80
C LEU A 236 12.64 13.05 -12.44
N ILE A 237 12.96 12.26 -11.41
CA ILE A 237 13.25 12.78 -10.07
C ILE A 237 14.53 13.63 -10.08
N GLU A 238 15.60 13.22 -10.76
CA GLU A 238 16.80 14.05 -10.94
C GLU A 238 16.49 15.43 -11.50
N SER A 239 15.57 15.49 -12.46
CA SER A 239 15.17 16.76 -13.09
C SER A 239 14.32 17.62 -12.14
N ILE A 240 13.44 17.01 -11.37
CA ILE A 240 12.63 17.69 -10.36
C ILE A 240 13.50 18.28 -9.24
N ILE A 241 14.52 17.53 -8.78
CA ILE A 241 15.48 18.02 -7.79
C ILE A 241 16.25 19.24 -8.29
N LYS A 242 16.65 19.23 -9.57
CA LYS A 242 17.31 20.41 -10.19
C LYS A 242 16.45 21.65 -10.21
N GLU A 243 15.12 21.50 -10.20
CA GLU A 243 14.16 22.61 -10.05
C GLU A 243 13.88 23.00 -8.58
N GLY A 244 14.57 22.39 -7.61
CA GLY A 244 14.34 22.61 -6.17
C GLY A 244 13.02 22.05 -5.66
N LYS A 245 12.48 20.99 -6.30
CA LYS A 245 11.24 20.33 -5.96
C LYS A 245 11.44 18.93 -5.46
N THR A 246 10.39 18.35 -4.86
CA THR A 246 10.38 17.02 -4.26
C THR A 246 9.52 16.07 -5.10
N GLY A 247 9.99 14.82 -5.28
CA GLY A 247 9.23 13.75 -5.89
C GLY A 247 8.75 12.71 -4.90
N ILE A 248 7.53 12.19 -5.09
CA ILE A 248 6.97 11.06 -4.35
C ILE A 248 6.89 9.85 -5.28
N VAL A 249 7.45 8.72 -4.83
CA VAL A 249 7.39 7.43 -5.54
C VAL A 249 6.69 6.41 -4.65
N LEU A 250 5.54 5.93 -5.07
CA LEU A 250 4.82 4.87 -4.38
C LEU A 250 5.13 3.51 -4.97
N VAL A 251 5.34 2.53 -4.10
CA VAL A 251 5.55 1.13 -4.44
C VAL A 251 4.60 0.23 -3.63
N PRO A 252 4.13 -0.92 -4.18
CA PRO A 252 2.99 -1.63 -3.60
C PRO A 252 3.28 -2.36 -2.28
N GLU A 253 4.49 -2.85 -2.07
CA GLU A 253 4.82 -3.72 -0.92
C GLU A 253 6.17 -3.42 -0.30
N ILE A 254 6.32 -3.76 0.98
CA ILE A 254 7.53 -3.52 1.79
C ILE A 254 8.76 -4.21 1.23
N SER A 255 8.61 -5.45 0.77
CA SER A 255 9.70 -6.24 0.18
C SER A 255 10.28 -5.59 -1.07
N LEU A 256 9.39 -5.03 -1.89
CA LEU A 256 9.75 -4.26 -3.08
C LEU A 256 10.33 -2.90 -2.72
N THR A 257 9.82 -2.29 -1.65
CA THR A 257 10.36 -1.03 -1.16
C THR A 257 11.85 -1.16 -0.89
N HIS A 258 12.34 -2.31 -0.37
CA HIS A 258 13.75 -2.48 -0.07
C HIS A 258 14.65 -2.46 -1.33
N GLN A 259 14.30 -3.17 -2.41
CA GLN A 259 15.09 -3.16 -3.65
C GLN A 259 15.01 -1.83 -4.40
N ILE A 260 13.81 -1.27 -4.53
CA ILE A 260 13.61 0.04 -5.17
C ILE A 260 14.25 1.12 -4.28
N ALA A 261 14.03 1.08 -2.98
CA ALA A 261 14.63 1.98 -2.03
C ALA A 261 16.17 1.95 -2.10
N LYS A 262 16.77 0.75 -2.15
CA LYS A 262 18.22 0.60 -2.33
C LYS A 262 18.68 1.29 -3.61
N ARG A 263 17.97 1.12 -4.74
CA ARG A 263 18.27 1.76 -6.00
C ARG A 263 18.20 3.30 -5.91
N PHE A 264 17.19 3.83 -5.20
CA PHE A 264 17.08 5.26 -4.97
C PHE A 264 18.17 5.77 -4.02
N TYR A 265 18.52 5.03 -2.96
CA TYR A 265 19.66 5.38 -2.08
C TYR A 265 20.99 5.37 -2.83
N GLU A 266 21.22 4.37 -3.70
CA GLU A 266 22.40 4.29 -4.52
C GLU A 266 22.57 5.48 -5.47
N THR A 267 21.44 6.07 -5.92
CA THR A 267 21.45 7.21 -6.83
C THR A 267 21.47 8.56 -6.10
N PHE A 268 20.63 8.74 -5.10
CA PHE A 268 20.39 10.04 -4.45
C PHE A 268 21.01 10.14 -3.05
N GLY A 269 21.57 9.05 -2.53
CA GLY A 269 22.23 9.03 -1.23
C GLY A 269 21.32 9.47 -0.09
N SER A 270 21.73 10.55 0.59
CA SER A 270 21.03 11.06 1.76
C SER A 270 19.77 11.86 1.47
N ASP A 271 19.52 12.16 0.22
CA ASP A 271 18.38 12.98 -0.21
C ASP A 271 17.08 12.17 -0.37
N VAL A 272 17.05 10.95 0.21
CA VAL A 272 15.90 10.03 0.15
C VAL A 272 15.35 9.78 1.55
N ALA A 273 14.02 9.89 1.68
CA ALA A 273 13.27 9.39 2.82
C ALA A 273 12.45 8.16 2.42
N ILE A 274 12.41 7.15 3.30
CA ILE A 274 11.63 5.93 3.06
C ILE A 274 10.51 5.79 4.07
N LEU A 275 9.28 5.54 3.58
CA LEU A 275 8.09 5.41 4.41
C LEU A 275 7.38 4.07 4.15
N HIS A 276 7.42 3.15 5.12
CA HIS A 276 6.70 1.88 5.06
C HIS A 276 6.27 1.35 6.43
N SER A 277 5.40 0.35 6.47
CA SER A 277 4.78 -0.14 7.70
C SER A 277 5.74 -0.89 8.63
N SER A 278 6.85 -1.47 8.13
CA SER A 278 7.84 -2.20 8.96
C SER A 278 8.80 -1.29 9.72
N LEU A 279 8.83 0.01 9.43
CA LEU A 279 9.59 0.97 10.23
C LEU A 279 9.01 1.03 11.65
N SER A 280 9.89 1.10 12.65
CA SER A 280 9.50 1.43 14.01
C SER A 280 8.87 2.83 14.06
N GLU A 281 8.12 3.12 15.10
CA GLU A 281 7.46 4.44 15.24
C GLU A 281 8.49 5.59 15.31
N GLY A 282 9.65 5.36 15.92
CA GLY A 282 10.73 6.34 15.93
C GLY A 282 11.37 6.57 14.55
N GLU A 283 11.57 5.51 13.77
CA GLU A 283 12.07 5.63 12.39
C GLU A 283 11.06 6.36 11.49
N LYS A 284 9.76 6.07 11.60
CA LYS A 284 8.70 6.80 10.89
C LYS A 284 8.68 8.28 11.25
N TYR A 285 8.88 8.60 12.53
CA TYR A 285 8.95 9.96 13.00
C TYR A 285 10.16 10.70 12.43
N ASP A 286 11.33 10.07 12.45
CA ASP A 286 12.56 10.63 11.90
C ASP A 286 12.44 10.94 10.40
N GLU A 287 11.92 9.98 9.61
CA GLU A 287 11.72 10.18 8.17
C GLU A 287 10.67 11.26 7.89
N TYR A 288 9.58 11.29 8.66
CA TYR A 288 8.57 12.35 8.55
C TYR A 288 9.16 13.74 8.83
N LEU A 289 10.01 13.87 9.85
CA LEU A 289 10.67 15.15 10.18
C LEU A 289 11.62 15.63 9.09
N LYS A 290 12.41 14.73 8.48
CA LYS A 290 13.29 15.08 7.35
C LYS A 290 12.49 15.67 6.19
N ILE A 291 11.37 15.03 5.86
CA ILE A 291 10.47 15.49 4.78
C ILE A 291 9.86 16.85 5.15
N TYR A 292 9.31 16.94 6.36
CA TYR A 292 8.66 18.17 6.85
C TYR A 292 9.62 19.38 6.87
N ARG A 293 10.89 19.17 7.24
CA ARG A 293 11.91 20.22 7.24
C ARG A 293 12.42 20.55 5.84
N GLY A 294 12.18 19.71 4.86
CA GLY A 294 12.72 19.85 3.50
C GLY A 294 14.20 19.46 3.40
N GLU A 295 14.65 18.53 4.25
CA GLU A 295 16.00 17.99 4.26
C GLU A 295 16.22 16.91 3.20
N VAL A 296 15.13 16.47 2.54
CA VAL A 296 15.12 15.45 1.48
C VAL A 296 14.19 15.86 0.34
N HIS A 297 14.58 15.50 -0.88
CA HIS A 297 13.82 15.79 -2.10
C HIS A 297 13.20 14.55 -2.76
N VAL A 298 13.46 13.36 -2.22
CA VAL A 298 12.89 12.11 -2.72
C VAL A 298 12.18 11.38 -1.59
N VAL A 299 10.91 11.09 -1.78
CA VAL A 299 10.12 10.27 -0.86
C VAL A 299 9.75 8.97 -1.55
N VAL A 300 10.25 7.84 -1.07
CA VAL A 300 9.88 6.50 -1.57
C VAL A 300 9.09 5.79 -0.49
N GLY A 301 7.97 5.17 -0.85
CA GLY A 301 7.23 4.45 0.17
C GLY A 301 6.02 3.67 -0.33
N THR A 302 5.34 3.05 0.62
CA THR A 302 4.10 2.33 0.34
C THR A 302 2.91 3.29 0.32
N ARG A 303 1.70 2.78 0.21
CA ARG A 303 0.45 3.54 0.13
C ARG A 303 0.39 4.80 1.00
N SER A 304 0.84 4.70 2.26
CA SER A 304 0.77 5.82 3.21
C SER A 304 1.75 6.96 2.91
N ALA A 305 2.80 6.71 2.12
CA ALA A 305 3.75 7.76 1.74
C ALA A 305 3.11 8.85 0.85
N ILE A 306 1.93 8.59 0.28
CA ILE A 306 1.15 9.61 -0.43
C ILE A 306 0.78 10.82 0.44
N PHE A 307 0.80 10.69 1.76
CA PHE A 307 0.52 11.76 2.72
C PHE A 307 1.78 12.50 3.22
N ALA A 308 2.95 12.20 2.65
CA ALA A 308 4.18 12.87 3.06
C ALA A 308 4.06 14.40 2.97
N PRO A 309 4.49 15.16 4.01
CA PRO A 309 4.32 16.61 4.12
C PRO A 309 5.39 17.37 3.34
N VAL A 310 5.52 17.09 2.06
CA VAL A 310 6.52 17.74 1.19
C VAL A 310 6.18 19.22 0.95
N LYS A 311 7.20 20.08 0.92
CA LYS A 311 7.00 21.53 0.74
C LYS A 311 6.72 21.93 -0.71
N ASN A 312 7.51 21.44 -1.64
CA ASN A 312 7.46 21.78 -3.05
C ASN A 312 7.31 20.49 -3.88
N LEU A 313 6.09 19.95 -3.91
CA LEU A 313 5.83 18.74 -4.68
C LEU A 313 5.94 19.03 -6.18
N GLY A 314 6.73 18.21 -6.90
CA GLY A 314 6.98 18.38 -8.33
C GLY A 314 6.47 17.23 -9.20
N ILE A 315 6.39 16.00 -8.65
CA ILE A 315 5.91 14.82 -9.36
C ILE A 315 5.42 13.76 -8.39
N ILE A 316 4.42 12.99 -8.79
CA ILE A 316 4.01 11.76 -8.11
C ILE A 316 4.11 10.59 -9.08
N ILE A 317 4.81 9.53 -8.70
CA ILE A 317 4.96 8.31 -9.48
C ILE A 317 4.37 7.15 -8.67
N ILE A 318 3.54 6.31 -9.29
CA ILE A 318 2.96 5.11 -8.67
C ILE A 318 3.37 3.92 -9.52
N ASP A 319 4.29 3.10 -9.00
CA ASP A 319 4.72 1.87 -9.65
C ASP A 319 3.74 0.73 -9.35
N GLU A 320 3.61 -0.23 -10.28
CA GLU A 320 2.62 -1.32 -10.23
C GLU A 320 1.22 -0.80 -9.83
N GLU A 321 0.69 0.19 -10.56
CA GLU A 321 -0.57 0.87 -10.24
C GLU A 321 -1.79 -0.05 -10.16
N ASP A 322 -1.71 -1.22 -10.78
CA ASP A 322 -2.70 -2.29 -10.74
C ASP A 322 -2.77 -3.01 -9.37
N SER A 323 -1.80 -2.78 -8.49
CA SER A 323 -1.76 -3.44 -7.19
C SER A 323 -2.92 -3.05 -6.27
N SER A 324 -3.59 -4.07 -5.72
CA SER A 324 -4.67 -3.88 -4.74
C SER A 324 -4.21 -3.22 -3.43
N SER A 325 -2.90 -3.25 -3.14
CA SER A 325 -2.35 -2.66 -1.90
C SER A 325 -2.50 -1.13 -1.80
N TYR A 326 -2.78 -0.45 -2.91
CA TYR A 326 -3.05 1.00 -2.92
C TYR A 326 -4.44 1.37 -2.38
N LYS A 327 -5.39 0.44 -2.29
CA LYS A 327 -6.67 0.63 -1.60
C LYS A 327 -6.54 0.22 -0.13
N GLN A 328 -7.05 1.02 0.79
CA GLN A 328 -7.11 0.70 2.21
C GLN A 328 -8.39 -0.06 2.54
N ASP A 329 -8.28 -1.19 3.24
CA ASP A 329 -9.43 -2.01 3.65
C ASP A 329 -10.13 -1.45 4.89
N ASN A 330 -9.38 -0.80 5.79
CA ASN A 330 -9.90 -0.20 7.01
C ASN A 330 -10.28 1.28 6.80
N ASN A 331 -11.15 1.80 7.67
CA ASN A 331 -11.53 3.21 7.67
C ASN A 331 -10.31 4.13 7.97
N PRO A 332 -10.14 5.18 7.13
CA PRO A 332 -10.83 5.54 5.89
C PRO A 332 -10.40 4.64 4.72
N ARG A 333 -11.37 4.20 3.92
CA ARG A 333 -11.14 3.27 2.81
C ARG A 333 -10.71 4.02 1.54
N TYR A 334 -9.61 4.76 1.61
CA TYR A 334 -9.09 5.52 0.47
C TYR A 334 -8.29 4.68 -0.52
N ASN A 335 -8.14 5.19 -1.73
CA ASN A 335 -7.21 4.67 -2.72
C ASN A 335 -6.10 5.70 -2.95
N ALA A 336 -4.83 5.29 -2.84
CA ALA A 336 -3.69 6.18 -3.02
C ALA A 336 -3.64 6.80 -4.42
N LYS A 337 -4.17 6.13 -5.45
CA LYS A 337 -4.28 6.70 -6.81
C LYS A 337 -5.19 7.93 -6.83
N ASP A 338 -6.33 7.87 -6.15
CA ASP A 338 -7.26 9.00 -6.10
C ASP A 338 -6.65 10.18 -5.33
N ILE A 339 -5.93 9.89 -4.24
CA ILE A 339 -5.19 10.90 -3.49
C ILE A 339 -4.07 11.51 -4.35
N ALA A 340 -3.35 10.70 -5.12
CA ALA A 340 -2.31 11.19 -6.03
C ALA A 340 -2.89 12.14 -7.10
N MET A 341 -4.05 11.80 -7.68
CA MET A 341 -4.74 12.68 -8.63
C MET A 341 -5.18 14.00 -7.97
N TYR A 342 -5.70 13.94 -6.74
CA TYR A 342 -6.06 15.15 -5.99
C TYR A 342 -4.84 16.03 -5.73
N ARG A 343 -3.74 15.45 -5.20
CA ARG A 343 -2.49 16.20 -4.93
C ARG A 343 -1.84 16.73 -6.21
N GLY A 344 -1.86 15.93 -7.28
CA GLY A 344 -1.37 16.35 -8.59
C GLY A 344 -2.11 17.59 -9.11
N LYS A 345 -3.44 17.58 -9.00
CA LYS A 345 -4.27 18.73 -9.38
C LYS A 345 -4.07 19.93 -8.45
N TYR A 346 -3.98 19.71 -7.14
CA TYR A 346 -3.77 20.77 -6.15
C TYR A 346 -2.44 21.50 -6.36
N ASN A 347 -1.36 20.76 -6.61
CA ASN A 347 -0.02 21.32 -6.82
C ASN A 347 0.29 21.64 -8.30
N ASN A 348 -0.64 21.38 -9.22
CA ASN A 348 -0.48 21.55 -10.67
C ASN A 348 0.77 20.82 -11.23
N ILE A 349 0.87 19.51 -10.98
CA ILE A 349 2.04 18.67 -11.31
C ILE A 349 1.64 17.38 -12.02
N PRO A 350 2.56 16.75 -12.79
CA PRO A 350 2.30 15.46 -13.41
C PRO A 350 2.16 14.32 -12.38
N VAL A 351 1.28 13.36 -12.71
CA VAL A 351 1.10 12.11 -11.98
C VAL A 351 1.32 10.95 -12.94
N VAL A 352 2.30 10.10 -12.66
CA VAL A 352 2.66 8.95 -13.50
C VAL A 352 2.22 7.66 -12.82
N LEU A 353 1.23 6.99 -13.40
CA LEU A 353 0.83 5.63 -13.04
C LEU A 353 1.57 4.66 -13.94
N ALA A 354 2.27 3.69 -13.40
CA ALA A 354 3.07 2.78 -14.19
C ALA A 354 2.76 1.31 -13.88
N SER A 355 2.67 0.48 -14.90
CA SER A 355 2.51 -0.97 -14.75
C SER A 355 2.96 -1.72 -16.02
N ALA A 356 3.25 -3.01 -15.85
CA ALA A 356 3.38 -3.96 -16.96
C ALA A 356 2.01 -4.57 -17.36
N THR A 357 1.05 -4.48 -16.49
CA THR A 357 -0.33 -4.98 -16.64
C THR A 357 -1.30 -3.94 -16.10
N PRO A 358 -1.48 -2.80 -16.81
CA PRO A 358 -2.33 -1.71 -16.32
C PRO A 358 -3.71 -2.16 -15.87
N SER A 359 -4.24 -1.54 -14.82
CA SER A 359 -5.63 -1.80 -14.43
C SER A 359 -6.60 -1.39 -15.55
N LEU A 360 -7.71 -2.12 -15.70
CA LEU A 360 -8.71 -1.84 -16.73
C LEU A 360 -9.27 -0.41 -16.59
N GLU A 361 -9.38 0.07 -15.37
CA GLU A 361 -9.83 1.43 -15.07
C GLU A 361 -8.85 2.49 -15.60
N SER A 362 -7.54 2.29 -15.39
CA SER A 362 -6.51 3.22 -15.88
C SER A 362 -6.40 3.19 -17.40
N LYS A 363 -6.43 1.98 -18.00
CA LYS A 363 -6.40 1.82 -19.46
C LYS A 363 -7.64 2.43 -20.13
N ALA A 364 -8.84 2.24 -19.56
CA ALA A 364 -10.06 2.86 -20.07
C ALA A 364 -10.03 4.40 -20.02
N ARG A 365 -9.32 4.99 -19.06
CA ARG A 365 -9.09 6.44 -19.01
C ARG A 365 -8.16 6.93 -20.11
N THR A 366 -7.20 6.10 -20.58
CA THR A 366 -6.39 6.46 -21.76
C THR A 366 -7.21 6.42 -23.04
N ASP A 367 -8.10 5.44 -23.20
CA ASP A 367 -8.98 5.33 -24.36
C ASP A 367 -9.95 6.56 -24.45
N LYS A 368 -10.33 7.11 -23.29
CA LYS A 368 -11.13 8.35 -23.19
C LYS A 368 -10.29 9.62 -23.21
N LYS A 369 -9.00 9.56 -23.45
CA LYS A 369 -8.05 10.69 -23.46
C LYS A 369 -8.04 11.50 -22.14
N VAL A 370 -8.44 10.88 -21.02
CA VAL A 370 -8.33 11.46 -19.67
C VAL A 370 -6.91 11.29 -19.13
N PHE A 371 -6.25 10.17 -19.49
CA PHE A 371 -4.84 9.92 -19.22
C PHE A 371 -4.06 9.88 -20.52
N THR A 372 -2.83 10.39 -20.50
CA THR A 372 -1.89 10.26 -21.60
C THR A 372 -1.19 8.90 -21.50
N LEU A 373 -1.31 8.07 -22.55
CA LEU A 373 -0.65 6.78 -22.64
C LEU A 373 0.80 6.93 -23.09
N LEU A 374 1.72 6.38 -22.31
CA LEU A 374 3.14 6.23 -22.65
C LEU A 374 3.49 4.73 -22.67
N THR A 375 4.31 4.30 -23.62
CA THR A 375 4.63 2.85 -23.79
C THR A 375 6.13 2.61 -23.84
N LEU A 376 6.57 1.52 -23.16
CA LEU A 376 7.90 0.93 -23.28
C LEU A 376 7.74 -0.52 -23.73
N LYS A 377 7.95 -0.78 -25.01
CA LYS A 377 7.64 -2.08 -25.65
C LYS A 377 8.79 -3.07 -25.59
N ASN A 378 10.03 -2.59 -25.40
CA ASN A 378 11.23 -3.42 -25.46
C ASN A 378 11.84 -3.64 -24.07
N ARG A 379 12.39 -4.84 -23.84
CA ARG A 379 13.26 -5.08 -22.67
C ARG A 379 14.61 -4.39 -22.85
N VAL A 380 15.23 -3.98 -21.75
CA VAL A 380 16.59 -3.45 -21.78
C VAL A 380 17.58 -4.62 -21.92
N GLY A 381 18.51 -4.53 -22.85
CA GLY A 381 19.52 -5.56 -23.13
C GLY A 381 19.03 -6.62 -24.13
N THR A 382 19.66 -7.81 -24.10
CA THR A 382 19.42 -8.92 -25.03
C THR A 382 18.38 -9.93 -24.55
N ALA A 383 17.74 -9.69 -23.40
CA ALA A 383 16.78 -10.62 -22.79
C ALA A 383 15.50 -10.76 -23.63
N SER A 384 15.20 -11.98 -24.08
CA SER A 384 13.96 -12.34 -24.79
C SER A 384 12.78 -12.56 -23.82
N LEU A 385 11.55 -12.51 -24.35
CA LEU A 385 10.39 -12.96 -23.59
C LEU A 385 10.46 -14.48 -23.41
N PRO A 386 10.00 -15.02 -22.26
CA PRO A 386 10.02 -16.45 -22.01
C PRO A 386 8.99 -17.18 -22.89
N THR A 387 9.29 -18.42 -23.22
CA THR A 387 8.32 -19.33 -23.86
C THR A 387 7.31 -19.81 -22.82
N ILE A 388 6.01 -19.65 -23.09
CA ILE A 388 4.95 -20.06 -22.17
C ILE A 388 4.27 -21.33 -22.73
N THR A 389 4.34 -22.40 -21.95
CA THR A 389 3.66 -23.69 -22.24
C THR A 389 2.50 -23.87 -21.27
N VAL A 390 1.32 -24.12 -21.81
CA VAL A 390 0.14 -24.45 -21.00
C VAL A 390 -0.02 -25.95 -20.97
N VAL A 391 -0.21 -26.52 -19.80
CA VAL A 391 -0.42 -27.96 -19.59
C VAL A 391 -1.83 -28.18 -19.09
N ASP A 392 -2.57 -28.98 -19.81
CA ASP A 392 -3.85 -29.53 -19.40
C ASP A 392 -3.65 -30.59 -18.31
N MET A 393 -4.25 -30.36 -17.14
CA MET A 393 -4.13 -31.29 -16.02
C MET A 393 -5.11 -32.47 -16.06
N GLU A 394 -6.12 -32.46 -16.93
CA GLU A 394 -7.07 -33.57 -17.02
C GLU A 394 -6.39 -34.89 -17.46
N PRO A 395 -5.57 -34.93 -18.53
CA PRO A 395 -4.81 -36.13 -18.88
C PRO A 395 -3.79 -36.54 -17.81
N GLU A 396 -3.19 -35.58 -17.11
CA GLU A 396 -2.19 -35.85 -16.06
C GLU A 396 -2.82 -36.56 -14.86
N ILE A 397 -4.04 -36.20 -14.45
CA ILE A 397 -4.77 -36.89 -13.38
C ILE A 397 -5.05 -38.36 -13.74
N LYS A 398 -5.39 -38.65 -14.98
CA LYS A 398 -5.57 -40.03 -15.42
C LYS A 398 -4.29 -40.86 -15.25
N LYS A 399 -3.12 -40.24 -15.31
CA LYS A 399 -1.82 -40.84 -14.98
C LYS A 399 -1.48 -40.86 -13.51
N ARG A 400 -2.38 -40.41 -12.61
CA ARG A 400 -2.20 -40.20 -11.17
C ARG A 400 -1.28 -39.04 -10.79
N ASN A 401 -1.01 -38.10 -11.71
CA ASN A 401 -0.24 -36.86 -11.46
C ASN A 401 -1.18 -35.78 -10.91
N MET A 402 -1.52 -35.86 -9.64
CA MET A 402 -2.54 -34.99 -9.01
C MET A 402 -2.11 -33.54 -8.83
N ILE A 403 -0.80 -33.25 -8.80
CA ILE A 403 -0.26 -31.93 -8.43
C ILE A 403 0.70 -31.40 -9.48
N PHE A 404 1.61 -32.24 -9.94
CA PHE A 404 2.66 -31.89 -10.89
C PHE A 404 2.53 -32.70 -12.16
N SER A 405 2.55 -32.04 -13.30
CA SER A 405 2.62 -32.71 -14.60
C SER A 405 4.00 -33.32 -14.83
N ASP A 406 4.04 -34.40 -15.63
CA ASP A 406 5.30 -35.01 -16.05
C ASP A 406 6.24 -33.97 -16.71
N LEU A 407 5.67 -33.10 -17.55
CA LEU A 407 6.45 -32.04 -18.20
C LEU A 407 7.12 -31.12 -17.19
N LEU A 408 6.40 -30.66 -16.17
CA LEU A 408 6.95 -29.75 -15.17
C LEU A 408 8.07 -30.42 -14.37
N ILE A 409 7.86 -31.65 -13.92
CA ILE A 409 8.88 -32.39 -13.13
C ILE A 409 10.15 -32.64 -13.98
N ASN A 410 9.99 -33.07 -15.24
CA ASN A 410 11.12 -33.32 -16.14
C ASN A 410 11.92 -32.04 -16.40
N LYS A 411 11.22 -30.90 -16.60
CA LYS A 411 11.88 -29.61 -16.77
C LYS A 411 12.59 -29.13 -15.50
N ILE A 412 12.02 -29.35 -14.32
CA ILE A 412 12.69 -29.03 -13.05
C ILE A 412 13.99 -29.84 -12.92
N LYS A 413 13.95 -31.16 -13.20
CA LYS A 413 15.16 -32.02 -13.19
C LYS A 413 16.21 -31.53 -14.17
N GLU A 414 15.81 -31.18 -15.40
CA GLU A 414 16.70 -30.64 -16.43
C GLU A 414 17.43 -29.36 -15.94
N LYS A 415 16.66 -28.41 -15.33
CA LYS A 415 17.22 -27.14 -14.86
C LYS A 415 18.15 -27.32 -13.67
N ILE A 416 17.80 -28.16 -12.70
CA ILE A 416 18.67 -28.46 -11.57
C ILE A 416 19.99 -29.12 -12.04
N ALA A 417 19.92 -30.05 -13.00
CA ALA A 417 21.13 -30.68 -13.57
C ALA A 417 22.07 -29.67 -14.27
N LYS A 418 21.53 -28.56 -14.79
CA LYS A 418 22.27 -27.47 -15.40
C LYS A 418 22.73 -26.41 -14.39
N ASN A 419 22.53 -26.61 -13.10
CA ASN A 419 22.75 -25.60 -12.04
C ASN A 419 21.97 -24.29 -12.27
N GLU A 420 20.79 -24.38 -12.86
CA GLU A 420 19.84 -23.30 -13.03
C GLU A 420 18.81 -23.33 -11.90
N GLN A 421 18.14 -22.19 -11.68
CA GLN A 421 17.16 -22.04 -10.60
C GLN A 421 15.73 -22.05 -11.13
N VAL A 422 14.82 -22.51 -10.29
CA VAL A 422 13.39 -22.67 -10.58
C VAL A 422 12.55 -21.90 -9.58
N ILE A 423 11.51 -21.22 -10.07
CA ILE A 423 10.46 -20.62 -9.23
C ILE A 423 9.17 -21.42 -9.42
N LEU A 424 8.53 -21.81 -8.31
CA LEU A 424 7.22 -22.47 -8.32
C LEU A 424 6.19 -21.60 -7.62
N LEU A 425 5.17 -21.19 -8.37
CA LEU A 425 4.07 -20.39 -7.87
C LEU A 425 2.88 -21.26 -7.49
N LEU A 426 2.47 -21.20 -6.21
CA LEU A 426 1.15 -21.63 -5.78
C LEU A 426 0.38 -20.40 -5.30
N ASN A 427 -0.61 -19.96 -6.06
CA ASN A 427 -1.43 -18.86 -5.60
C ASN A 427 -2.54 -19.35 -4.66
N ARG A 428 -2.28 -19.25 -3.34
CA ARG A 428 -3.29 -19.47 -2.31
C ARG A 428 -3.40 -18.22 -1.44
N ARG A 429 -4.44 -17.42 -1.66
CA ARG A 429 -4.89 -16.39 -0.71
C ARG A 429 -6.38 -16.58 -0.43
N GLY A 430 -6.74 -16.65 0.86
CA GLY A 430 -8.09 -16.50 1.36
C GLY A 430 -8.84 -17.79 1.69
N PHE A 431 -9.79 -17.64 2.61
CA PHE A 431 -10.73 -18.67 3.09
C PHE A 431 -11.89 -18.94 2.12
N SER A 432 -11.81 -18.50 0.87
CA SER A 432 -12.88 -18.72 -0.11
C SER A 432 -12.90 -20.20 -0.50
N THR A 433 -13.80 -20.93 0.11
CA THR A 433 -14.07 -22.33 -0.25
C THR A 433 -14.97 -22.34 -1.48
N PHE A 434 -14.41 -22.56 -2.63
CA PHE A 434 -15.17 -22.94 -3.80
C PHE A 434 -14.94 -24.43 -4.12
N ILE A 435 -15.87 -25.00 -4.84
CA ILE A 435 -15.77 -26.41 -5.28
C ILE A 435 -15.32 -26.44 -6.72
N THR A 436 -14.34 -27.29 -7.01
CA THR A 436 -13.87 -27.58 -8.36
C THR A 436 -13.92 -29.08 -8.57
N CYS A 437 -14.34 -29.49 -9.74
CA CYS A 437 -14.21 -30.87 -10.17
C CYS A 437 -12.75 -31.19 -10.45
N SER A 438 -12.19 -32.21 -9.78
CA SER A 438 -10.82 -32.65 -9.99
C SER A 438 -10.63 -33.40 -11.32
N ASN A 439 -11.70 -33.82 -11.99
CA ASN A 439 -11.64 -34.53 -13.25
C ASN A 439 -11.69 -33.58 -14.47
N CYS A 440 -12.62 -32.62 -14.50
CA CYS A 440 -12.83 -31.73 -15.66
C CYS A 440 -12.65 -30.25 -15.37
N GLY A 441 -12.27 -29.85 -14.14
CA GLY A 441 -12.07 -28.46 -13.78
C GLY A 441 -13.35 -27.62 -13.61
N PHE A 442 -14.54 -28.22 -13.74
CA PHE A 442 -15.82 -27.51 -13.58
C PHE A 442 -15.89 -26.77 -12.23
N THR A 443 -16.43 -25.56 -12.27
CA THR A 443 -16.65 -24.73 -11.08
C THR A 443 -18.00 -24.04 -11.17
N TYR A 444 -18.76 -24.03 -10.08
CA TYR A 444 -20.07 -23.41 -10.02
C TYR A 444 -19.99 -21.89 -10.12
N LYS A 445 -20.72 -21.29 -11.05
CA LYS A 445 -20.81 -19.83 -11.22
C LYS A 445 -22.24 -19.32 -10.98
N CYS A 446 -22.33 -18.08 -10.54
CA CYS A 446 -23.60 -17.38 -10.39
C CYS A 446 -24.16 -16.99 -11.77
N PRO A 447 -25.41 -17.35 -12.10
CA PRO A 447 -25.98 -17.04 -13.42
C PRO A 447 -26.19 -15.54 -13.67
N SER A 448 -26.36 -14.75 -12.59
CA SER A 448 -26.60 -13.29 -12.68
C SER A 448 -25.32 -12.45 -12.59
N CYS A 449 -24.32 -12.92 -11.86
CA CYS A 449 -23.09 -12.14 -11.56
C CYS A 449 -21.86 -12.67 -12.28
N ASP A 450 -21.92 -13.90 -12.82
CA ASP A 450 -20.82 -14.63 -13.48
C ASP A 450 -19.55 -14.76 -12.62
N ILE A 451 -19.72 -14.74 -11.29
CA ILE A 451 -18.65 -15.02 -10.33
C ILE A 451 -18.82 -16.43 -9.74
N THR A 452 -17.72 -17.02 -9.33
CA THR A 452 -17.71 -18.32 -8.67
C THR A 452 -18.53 -18.30 -7.38
N LEU A 453 -19.32 -19.34 -7.14
CA LEU A 453 -20.11 -19.50 -5.91
C LEU A 453 -19.23 -19.95 -4.76
N THR A 454 -19.45 -19.37 -3.59
CA THR A 454 -18.78 -19.81 -2.36
C THR A 454 -19.57 -20.95 -1.72
N TYR A 455 -18.86 -22.02 -1.38
CA TYR A 455 -19.47 -23.18 -0.74
C TYR A 455 -19.46 -23.08 0.78
N HIS A 456 -20.61 -23.33 1.39
CA HIS A 456 -20.85 -23.34 2.82
C HIS A 456 -21.06 -24.77 3.32
N LYS A 457 -20.02 -25.36 3.91
CA LYS A 457 -20.01 -26.76 4.36
C LYS A 457 -21.12 -27.10 5.35
N SER A 458 -21.48 -26.17 6.26
CA SER A 458 -22.50 -26.38 7.29
C SER A 458 -23.90 -26.59 6.73
N THR A 459 -24.20 -26.02 5.55
CA THR A 459 -25.52 -26.07 4.91
C THR A 459 -25.54 -26.84 3.59
N ASN A 460 -24.37 -27.29 3.13
CA ASN A 460 -24.14 -27.87 1.80
C ASN A 460 -24.64 -26.98 0.64
N ASN A 461 -24.60 -25.67 0.83
CA ASN A 461 -25.04 -24.68 -0.17
C ASN A 461 -23.88 -23.93 -0.82
N LEU A 462 -24.10 -23.60 -2.09
CA LEU A 462 -23.27 -22.71 -2.90
C LEU A 462 -23.96 -21.35 -2.96
N ILE A 463 -23.29 -20.29 -2.52
CA ILE A 463 -23.90 -18.95 -2.37
C ILE A 463 -23.10 -17.89 -3.14
N CYS A 464 -23.80 -17.05 -3.88
CA CYS A 464 -23.24 -15.82 -4.42
C CYS A 464 -23.33 -14.69 -3.40
N HIS A 465 -22.20 -14.22 -2.87
CA HIS A 465 -22.19 -13.12 -1.90
C HIS A 465 -22.46 -11.73 -2.53
N TYR A 466 -22.66 -11.65 -3.85
CA TYR A 466 -23.03 -10.38 -4.50
C TYR A 466 -24.55 -10.18 -4.55
N CYS A 467 -25.28 -11.17 -5.06
CA CYS A 467 -26.73 -11.06 -5.25
C CYS A 467 -27.56 -11.96 -4.32
N GLY A 468 -26.95 -12.87 -3.58
CA GLY A 468 -27.64 -13.80 -2.70
C GLY A 468 -28.18 -15.06 -3.40
N PHE A 469 -27.89 -15.26 -4.70
CA PHE A 469 -28.25 -16.51 -5.37
C PHE A 469 -27.65 -17.70 -4.64
N GLN A 470 -28.43 -18.77 -4.44
CA GLN A 470 -27.98 -19.98 -3.78
C GLN A 470 -28.55 -21.24 -4.44
N GLN A 471 -27.76 -22.29 -4.41
CA GLN A 471 -28.16 -23.63 -4.85
C GLN A 471 -27.47 -24.69 -3.99
N LYS A 472 -28.01 -25.89 -3.95
CA LYS A 472 -27.35 -27.03 -3.28
C LYS A 472 -26.16 -27.51 -4.09
N CYS A 473 -25.13 -27.98 -3.40
CA CYS A 473 -24.03 -28.68 -4.04
C CYS A 473 -24.46 -30.11 -4.37
N GLU A 474 -24.30 -30.51 -5.59
CA GLU A 474 -24.58 -31.88 -6.06
C GLU A 474 -23.46 -32.83 -5.62
N GLU A 475 -23.72 -34.14 -5.57
CA GLU A 475 -22.70 -35.15 -5.26
C GLU A 475 -21.82 -35.45 -6.50
N LEU A 476 -22.43 -35.37 -7.69
CA LEU A 476 -21.76 -35.59 -8.95
C LEU A 476 -21.49 -34.28 -9.68
N CYS A 477 -20.40 -34.22 -10.41
CA CYS A 477 -20.12 -33.06 -11.24
C CYS A 477 -21.23 -32.85 -12.31
N PRO A 478 -21.82 -31.65 -12.43
CA PRO A 478 -22.84 -31.41 -13.45
C PRO A 478 -22.37 -31.63 -14.88
N GLU A 479 -21.09 -31.45 -15.13
CA GLU A 479 -20.50 -31.51 -16.47
C GLU A 479 -20.03 -32.93 -16.83
N CYS A 480 -19.09 -33.52 -16.09
CA CYS A 480 -18.53 -34.83 -16.40
C CYS A 480 -19.23 -36.02 -15.70
N LYS A 481 -20.21 -35.78 -14.83
CA LYS A 481 -21.01 -36.77 -14.07
C LYS A 481 -20.20 -37.66 -13.10
N GLU A 482 -18.92 -37.35 -12.88
CA GLU A 482 -18.07 -38.08 -11.97
C GLU A 482 -18.19 -37.58 -10.53
N LYS A 483 -17.95 -38.48 -9.54
CA LYS A 483 -17.89 -38.14 -8.13
C LYS A 483 -16.52 -37.54 -7.76
N SER A 484 -16.23 -36.39 -8.32
CA SER A 484 -14.91 -35.74 -8.28
C SER A 484 -14.94 -34.29 -7.86
N LEU A 485 -16.06 -33.83 -7.26
CA LEU A 485 -16.19 -32.49 -6.71
C LEU A 485 -15.42 -32.38 -5.37
N ASN A 486 -14.35 -31.61 -5.38
CA ASN A 486 -13.44 -31.50 -4.25
C ASN A 486 -13.25 -30.05 -3.80
N TYR A 487 -12.96 -29.93 -2.50
CA TYR A 487 -12.45 -28.70 -1.92
C TYR A 487 -10.96 -28.59 -2.27
N TYR A 488 -10.59 -27.65 -3.11
CA TYR A 488 -9.18 -27.41 -3.41
C TYR A 488 -8.52 -26.57 -2.31
N GLY A 489 -7.52 -27.13 -1.66
CA GLY A 489 -6.77 -26.48 -0.60
C GLY A 489 -5.38 -27.08 -0.38
N LEU A 490 -4.55 -27.16 -1.47
CA LEU A 490 -3.12 -27.46 -1.31
C LEU A 490 -2.41 -26.28 -0.65
N GLY A 491 -1.69 -26.55 0.47
CA GLY A 491 -0.80 -25.57 1.10
C GLY A 491 0.61 -25.68 0.54
N THR A 492 1.38 -24.59 0.64
CA THR A 492 2.80 -24.55 0.24
C THR A 492 3.62 -25.60 0.99
N GLU A 493 3.24 -25.95 2.21
CA GLU A 493 3.86 -26.97 3.04
C GLU A 493 3.73 -28.36 2.45
N LYS A 494 2.50 -28.77 2.10
CA LYS A 494 2.25 -30.05 1.43
C LYS A 494 2.92 -30.15 0.06
N LEU A 495 3.04 -29.01 -0.66
CA LEU A 495 3.77 -28.99 -1.93
C LEU A 495 5.26 -29.18 -1.71
N GLU A 496 5.85 -28.59 -0.70
CA GLU A 496 7.25 -28.75 -0.35
C GLU A 496 7.55 -30.22 0.00
N GLU A 497 6.68 -30.85 0.81
CA GLU A 497 6.79 -32.28 1.17
C GLU A 497 6.76 -33.16 -0.09
N LYS A 498 5.77 -32.95 -0.98
CA LYS A 498 5.65 -33.73 -2.21
C LYS A 498 6.82 -33.50 -3.16
N LEU A 499 7.34 -32.28 -3.26
CA LEU A 499 8.52 -32.01 -4.07
C LEU A 499 9.77 -32.72 -3.54
N LYS A 500 9.95 -32.79 -2.20
CA LYS A 500 11.05 -33.53 -1.57
C LYS A 500 10.95 -35.04 -1.79
N GLU A 501 9.72 -35.59 -1.83
CA GLU A 501 9.51 -37.00 -2.19
C GLU A 501 9.93 -37.30 -3.64
N ILE A 502 9.59 -36.41 -4.59
CA ILE A 502 9.87 -36.59 -6.04
C ILE A 502 11.31 -36.21 -6.41
N LEU A 503 11.88 -35.23 -5.71
CA LEU A 503 13.18 -34.62 -5.96
C LEU A 503 14.01 -34.57 -4.67
N PRO A 504 14.52 -35.71 -4.15
CA PRO A 504 15.19 -35.75 -2.84
C PRO A 504 16.44 -34.85 -2.77
N ASP A 505 17.15 -34.70 -3.88
CA ASP A 505 18.38 -33.91 -3.95
C ASP A 505 18.15 -32.39 -4.15
N ALA A 506 16.91 -31.96 -4.34
CA ALA A 506 16.59 -30.56 -4.58
C ALA A 506 16.62 -29.75 -3.28
N LYS A 507 17.35 -28.63 -3.30
CA LYS A 507 17.37 -27.67 -2.21
C LYS A 507 16.22 -26.68 -2.37
N ILE A 508 15.16 -26.87 -1.59
CA ILE A 508 13.92 -26.09 -1.69
C ILE A 508 13.86 -25.06 -0.57
N VAL A 509 13.47 -23.82 -0.89
CA VAL A 509 13.11 -22.79 0.09
C VAL A 509 11.70 -22.29 -0.16
N ARG A 510 10.94 -22.11 0.93
CA ARG A 510 9.57 -21.63 0.91
C ARG A 510 9.51 -20.15 1.28
N MET A 511 8.73 -19.37 0.50
CA MET A 511 8.45 -17.96 0.75
C MET A 511 6.95 -17.72 0.75
N ASP A 512 6.38 -17.66 1.94
CA ASP A 512 4.97 -17.37 2.20
C ASP A 512 4.83 -16.49 3.46
N GLN A 513 3.58 -16.14 3.83
CA GLN A 513 3.34 -15.29 5.00
C GLN A 513 3.87 -15.89 6.31
N ASP A 514 3.86 -17.24 6.44
CA ASP A 514 4.28 -17.89 7.68
C ASP A 514 5.80 -17.88 7.82
N THR A 515 6.52 -18.11 6.73
CA THR A 515 8.00 -18.11 6.71
C THR A 515 8.58 -16.70 6.79
N THR A 516 7.82 -15.65 6.42
CA THR A 516 8.30 -14.26 6.35
C THR A 516 7.82 -13.35 7.49
N ARG A 517 7.16 -13.88 8.53
CA ARG A 517 6.62 -13.08 9.66
C ARG A 517 7.71 -12.36 10.48
N ARG A 518 8.90 -12.94 10.61
CA ARG A 518 9.98 -12.35 11.39
C ARG A 518 10.68 -11.22 10.60
N LYS A 519 11.02 -10.11 11.29
CA LYS A 519 11.79 -9.01 10.68
C LYS A 519 13.09 -9.55 10.07
N GLY A 520 13.37 -9.23 8.80
CA GLY A 520 14.55 -9.69 8.07
C GLY A 520 14.47 -11.09 7.46
N ALA A 521 13.44 -11.93 7.78
CA ALA A 521 13.32 -13.27 7.23
C ALA A 521 13.13 -13.27 5.71
N HIS A 522 12.33 -12.34 5.20
CA HIS A 522 12.09 -12.16 3.77
C HIS A 522 13.40 -11.84 3.01
N GLU A 523 14.19 -10.90 3.51
CA GLU A 523 15.48 -10.50 2.94
C GLU A 523 16.47 -11.66 2.93
N LYS A 524 16.54 -12.37 4.04
CA LYS A 524 17.41 -13.56 4.16
C LYS A 524 17.08 -14.63 3.12
N ILE A 525 15.79 -14.94 2.91
CA ILE A 525 15.38 -15.93 1.90
C ILE A 525 15.80 -15.48 0.50
N ILE A 526 15.62 -14.20 0.17
CA ILE A 526 16.02 -13.64 -1.13
C ILE A 526 17.51 -13.73 -1.32
N ASP A 527 18.31 -13.32 -0.33
CA ASP A 527 19.76 -13.34 -0.40
C ASP A 527 20.30 -14.77 -0.48
N ASP A 528 19.75 -15.70 0.31
CA ASP A 528 20.15 -17.10 0.28
C ASP A 528 19.81 -17.75 -1.07
N PHE A 529 18.67 -17.42 -1.68
CA PHE A 529 18.29 -17.91 -3.00
C PHE A 529 19.18 -17.27 -4.10
N LYS A 530 19.43 -15.96 -4.02
CA LYS A 530 20.33 -15.25 -4.94
C LYS A 530 21.75 -15.79 -4.89
N ASN A 531 22.23 -16.21 -3.72
CA ASN A 531 23.54 -16.81 -3.49
C ASN A 531 23.56 -18.33 -3.77
N GLU A 532 22.55 -18.86 -4.46
CA GLU A 532 22.48 -20.25 -4.95
C GLU A 532 22.49 -21.32 -3.86
N LYS A 533 22.15 -20.98 -2.61
CA LYS A 533 21.98 -21.97 -1.55
C LYS A 533 20.79 -22.91 -1.79
N TYR A 534 19.86 -22.49 -2.64
CA TYR A 534 18.64 -23.22 -3.00
C TYR A 534 18.45 -23.25 -4.52
N ASN A 535 17.94 -24.39 -5.04
CA ASN A 535 17.62 -24.57 -6.45
C ASN A 535 16.20 -24.17 -6.78
N ILE A 536 15.27 -24.38 -5.83
CA ILE A 536 13.83 -24.14 -6.01
C ILE A 536 13.34 -23.13 -4.97
N LEU A 537 12.69 -22.07 -5.46
CA LEU A 537 11.92 -21.12 -4.65
C LEU A 537 10.44 -21.43 -4.83
N LEU A 538 9.81 -21.99 -3.79
CA LEU A 538 8.37 -22.25 -3.75
C LEU A 538 7.69 -21.12 -2.98
N GLY A 539 6.66 -20.50 -3.56
CA GLY A 539 5.97 -19.45 -2.83
C GLY A 539 4.63 -19.03 -3.42
N THR A 540 4.06 -18.02 -2.76
CA THR A 540 2.78 -17.41 -3.15
C THR A 540 3.00 -16.15 -4.00
N GLN A 541 2.03 -15.26 -4.07
CA GLN A 541 2.15 -13.99 -4.80
C GLN A 541 3.38 -13.14 -4.43
N MET A 542 3.99 -13.38 -3.26
CA MET A 542 5.20 -12.66 -2.83
C MET A 542 6.38 -12.84 -3.81
N ILE A 543 6.45 -13.99 -4.48
CA ILE A 543 7.53 -14.28 -5.45
C ILE A 543 7.28 -13.65 -6.83
N SER A 544 6.06 -13.19 -7.11
CA SER A 544 5.70 -12.62 -8.41
C SER A 544 6.21 -11.19 -8.62
N LYS A 545 6.55 -10.47 -7.54
CA LYS A 545 6.84 -9.04 -7.57
C LYS A 545 8.29 -8.72 -7.19
N GLY A 546 8.89 -7.76 -7.89
CA GLY A 546 10.13 -7.05 -7.53
C GLY A 546 11.43 -7.86 -7.43
N LEU A 547 11.40 -9.19 -7.57
CA LEU A 547 12.57 -10.04 -7.44
C LEU A 547 13.32 -10.16 -8.77
N ASP A 548 14.64 -10.11 -8.70
CA ASP A 548 15.54 -10.29 -9.86
C ASP A 548 16.56 -11.39 -9.56
N PHE A 549 16.44 -12.52 -10.27
CA PHE A 549 17.29 -13.68 -10.13
C PHE A 549 17.81 -14.10 -11.51
N PRO A 550 19.08 -13.79 -11.82
CA PRO A 550 19.64 -14.04 -13.17
C PRO A 550 19.66 -15.50 -13.60
N LYS A 551 19.74 -16.45 -12.64
CA LYS A 551 19.77 -17.90 -12.90
C LYS A 551 18.40 -18.57 -12.94
N VAL A 552 17.32 -17.83 -12.74
CA VAL A 552 15.96 -18.39 -12.89
C VAL A 552 15.60 -18.50 -14.36
N THR A 553 15.58 -19.72 -14.84
CA THR A 553 15.25 -20.06 -16.24
C THR A 553 13.91 -20.78 -16.39
N LEU A 554 13.36 -21.34 -15.31
CA LEU A 554 12.06 -21.99 -15.29
C LEU A 554 11.15 -21.37 -14.23
N VAL A 555 9.92 -21.08 -14.64
CA VAL A 555 8.83 -20.72 -13.73
C VAL A 555 7.69 -21.73 -13.91
N GLY A 556 7.28 -22.38 -12.83
CA GLY A 556 6.14 -23.29 -12.81
C GLY A 556 4.95 -22.68 -12.05
N VAL A 557 3.80 -22.58 -12.68
CA VAL A 557 2.52 -22.23 -12.03
C VAL A 557 1.78 -23.54 -11.75
N ILE A 558 1.62 -23.88 -10.47
CA ILE A 558 1.10 -25.20 -10.06
C ILE A 558 -0.39 -25.36 -10.38
N ASN A 559 -1.17 -24.28 -10.21
CA ASN A 559 -2.58 -24.27 -10.55
C ASN A 559 -3.06 -22.84 -10.82
N ALA A 560 -3.34 -22.53 -12.08
CA ALA A 560 -3.82 -21.21 -12.48
C ALA A 560 -5.31 -21.01 -12.13
N ASP A 561 -6.10 -22.09 -12.07
CA ASP A 561 -7.54 -22.05 -11.83
C ASP A 561 -7.89 -21.53 -10.44
N THR A 562 -6.99 -21.72 -9.47
CA THR A 562 -7.18 -21.22 -8.11
C THR A 562 -7.42 -19.71 -8.07
N THR A 563 -6.75 -18.95 -8.93
CA THR A 563 -6.90 -17.49 -9.02
C THR A 563 -8.09 -17.10 -9.86
N LEU A 564 -8.32 -17.81 -10.98
CA LEU A 564 -9.46 -17.59 -11.88
C LEU A 564 -10.79 -17.79 -11.16
N ASN A 565 -10.84 -18.73 -10.22
CA ASN A 565 -12.07 -19.12 -9.52
C ASN A 565 -12.26 -18.40 -8.18
N ILE A 566 -11.48 -17.38 -7.87
CA ILE A 566 -11.77 -16.51 -6.72
C ILE A 566 -13.13 -15.82 -6.94
N PRO A 567 -14.07 -15.84 -5.96
CA PRO A 567 -15.38 -15.21 -6.10
C PRO A 567 -15.31 -13.69 -6.07
N ASN A 568 -14.70 -13.10 -7.09
CA ASN A 568 -14.50 -11.66 -7.25
C ASN A 568 -14.56 -11.28 -8.74
N PHE A 569 -15.22 -10.17 -9.04
CA PHE A 569 -15.33 -9.67 -10.41
C PHE A 569 -13.98 -9.30 -11.05
N LYS A 570 -12.92 -9.11 -10.25
CA LYS A 570 -11.53 -8.86 -10.69
C LYS A 570 -10.70 -10.14 -10.84
N ALA A 571 -11.28 -11.34 -10.67
CA ALA A 571 -10.51 -12.59 -10.68
C ALA A 571 -9.70 -12.77 -11.97
N SER A 572 -10.31 -12.55 -13.12
CA SER A 572 -9.64 -12.62 -14.44
C SER A 572 -8.51 -11.62 -14.57
N GLU A 573 -8.74 -10.35 -14.19
CA GLU A 573 -7.75 -9.28 -14.22
C GLU A 573 -6.55 -9.60 -13.32
N ASN A 574 -6.83 -10.01 -12.08
CA ASN A 574 -5.79 -10.39 -11.11
C ASN A 574 -4.99 -11.62 -11.56
N THR A 575 -5.65 -12.59 -12.23
CA THR A 575 -4.99 -13.78 -12.75
C THR A 575 -4.07 -13.42 -13.91
N PHE A 576 -4.57 -12.64 -14.87
CA PHE A 576 -3.75 -12.17 -15.99
C PHE A 576 -2.50 -11.43 -15.48
N ALA A 577 -2.68 -10.44 -14.58
CA ALA A 577 -1.59 -9.68 -14.01
C ALA A 577 -0.58 -10.56 -13.28
N LEU A 578 -1.04 -11.50 -12.45
CA LEU A 578 -0.18 -12.42 -11.71
C LEU A 578 0.64 -13.30 -12.65
N LEU A 579 -0.01 -13.99 -13.59
CA LEU A 579 0.65 -14.90 -14.51
C LEU A 579 1.66 -14.17 -15.41
N HIS A 580 1.29 -13.00 -15.92
CA HIS A 580 2.17 -12.16 -16.72
C HIS A 580 3.39 -11.65 -15.93
N GLN A 581 3.20 -11.22 -14.67
CA GLN A 581 4.29 -10.77 -13.81
C GLN A 581 5.26 -11.92 -13.47
N VAL A 582 4.72 -13.09 -13.17
CA VAL A 582 5.53 -14.29 -12.85
C VAL A 582 6.26 -14.81 -14.07
N ALA A 583 5.61 -14.83 -15.23
CA ALA A 583 6.27 -15.15 -16.49
C ALA A 583 7.46 -14.21 -16.76
N GLY A 584 7.31 -12.94 -16.48
CA GLY A 584 8.37 -11.95 -16.60
C GLY A 584 9.58 -12.15 -15.67
N ARG A 585 9.57 -13.14 -14.74
CA ARG A 585 10.72 -13.47 -13.86
C ARG A 585 11.72 -14.39 -14.53
N SER A 586 11.30 -15.17 -15.51
CA SER A 586 12.18 -16.05 -16.30
C SER A 586 12.84 -15.30 -17.46
N GLY A 587 14.07 -15.68 -17.81
CA GLY A 587 14.76 -15.15 -19.00
C GLY A 587 15.20 -13.69 -18.87
N ARG A 588 15.69 -13.27 -17.71
CA ARG A 588 16.23 -11.90 -17.49
C ARG A 588 17.71 -11.75 -17.78
N SER A 589 18.37 -12.85 -18.07
CA SER A 589 19.79 -12.95 -18.40
C SER A 589 19.96 -13.42 -19.84
N THR A 590 21.14 -13.86 -20.20
CA THR A 590 21.48 -14.49 -21.50
C THR A 590 20.80 -15.83 -21.72
N TYR A 591 20.25 -16.46 -20.67
CA TYR A 591 19.58 -17.76 -20.77
C TYR A 591 18.10 -17.57 -21.17
N PRO A 592 17.57 -18.36 -22.13
CA PRO A 592 16.16 -18.33 -22.48
C PRO A 592 15.28 -18.79 -21.32
N GLY A 593 14.21 -18.05 -21.07
CA GLY A 593 13.26 -18.37 -20.01
C GLY A 593 12.16 -19.30 -20.49
N GLU A 594 11.74 -20.22 -19.64
CA GLU A 594 10.58 -21.10 -19.84
C GLU A 594 9.55 -20.89 -18.72
N VAL A 595 8.28 -20.94 -19.08
CA VAL A 595 7.16 -20.86 -18.13
C VAL A 595 6.20 -22.02 -18.41
N ILE A 596 5.85 -22.77 -17.38
CA ILE A 596 4.86 -23.83 -17.46
C ILE A 596 3.67 -23.47 -16.59
N ILE A 597 2.50 -23.37 -17.22
CA ILE A 597 1.23 -23.06 -16.54
C ILE A 597 0.37 -24.31 -16.53
N GLN A 598 0.12 -24.89 -15.36
CA GLN A 598 -0.80 -26.01 -15.18
C GLN A 598 -2.22 -25.47 -14.92
N THR A 599 -3.19 -25.99 -15.64
CA THR A 599 -4.60 -25.59 -15.55
C THR A 599 -5.53 -26.74 -15.98
N PHE A 600 -6.76 -26.73 -15.46
CA PHE A 600 -7.86 -27.58 -15.93
C PHE A 600 -8.67 -26.92 -17.05
N ASN A 601 -8.40 -25.64 -17.35
CA ASN A 601 -9.12 -24.87 -18.35
C ASN A 601 -8.13 -24.27 -19.36
N PRO A 602 -7.47 -25.10 -20.19
CA PRO A 602 -6.44 -24.61 -21.12
C PRO A 602 -7.00 -23.63 -22.16
N ASP A 603 -8.28 -23.75 -22.52
CA ASP A 603 -8.97 -22.88 -23.49
C ASP A 603 -9.48 -21.56 -22.89
N ASN A 604 -9.30 -21.33 -21.59
CA ASN A 604 -9.71 -20.09 -20.98
C ASN A 604 -9.03 -18.88 -21.64
N TYR A 605 -9.82 -17.86 -22.03
CA TYR A 605 -9.31 -16.69 -22.74
C TYR A 605 -8.19 -15.96 -21.98
N VAL A 606 -8.23 -15.94 -20.63
CA VAL A 606 -7.18 -15.32 -19.80
C VAL A 606 -5.86 -16.06 -19.99
N ILE A 607 -5.89 -17.40 -19.91
CA ILE A 607 -4.71 -18.26 -20.09
C ILE A 607 -4.15 -18.09 -21.50
N ASN A 608 -5.02 -18.08 -22.51
CA ASN A 608 -4.62 -17.88 -23.91
C ASN A 608 -3.97 -16.50 -24.12
N CYS A 609 -4.54 -15.43 -23.54
CA CYS A 609 -3.95 -14.10 -23.62
C CYS A 609 -2.59 -14.00 -22.90
N VAL A 610 -2.39 -14.73 -21.80
CA VAL A 610 -1.08 -14.83 -21.12
C VAL A 610 -0.08 -15.59 -22.00
N LYS A 611 -0.48 -16.75 -22.59
CA LYS A 611 0.35 -17.54 -23.51
C LYS A 611 0.83 -16.71 -24.70
N GLU A 612 -0.05 -15.89 -25.25
CA GLU A 612 0.25 -14.99 -26.38
C GLU A 612 0.97 -13.72 -25.95
N ASN A 613 1.15 -13.49 -24.64
CA ASN A 613 1.68 -12.25 -24.06
C ASN A 613 0.93 -10.99 -24.57
N ASN A 614 -0.39 -11.08 -24.71
CA ASN A 614 -1.23 -10.07 -25.36
C ASN A 614 -2.22 -9.42 -24.38
N TYR A 615 -1.77 -8.33 -23.74
CA TYR A 615 -2.60 -7.55 -22.85
C TYR A 615 -3.78 -6.86 -23.56
N ASP A 616 -3.58 -6.36 -24.78
CA ASP A 616 -4.64 -5.64 -25.49
C ASP A 616 -5.82 -6.59 -25.84
N LYS A 617 -5.53 -7.83 -26.24
CA LYS A 617 -6.56 -8.86 -26.46
C LYS A 617 -7.30 -9.19 -25.15
N PHE A 618 -6.55 -9.33 -24.05
CA PHE A 618 -7.14 -9.53 -22.71
C PHE A 618 -8.07 -8.37 -22.35
N TYR A 619 -7.58 -7.13 -22.50
CA TYR A 619 -8.33 -5.92 -22.19
C TYR A 619 -9.66 -5.86 -22.96
N LEU A 620 -9.64 -6.09 -24.26
CA LEU A 620 -10.85 -6.07 -25.10
C LEU A 620 -11.88 -7.12 -24.65
N ASN A 621 -11.45 -8.36 -24.39
CA ASN A 621 -12.32 -9.42 -23.94
C ASN A 621 -12.95 -9.09 -22.58
N GLU A 622 -12.13 -8.72 -21.60
CA GLU A 622 -12.59 -8.42 -20.25
C GLU A 622 -13.52 -7.21 -20.23
N MET A 623 -13.23 -6.18 -21.02
CA MET A 623 -14.08 -4.99 -21.12
C MET A 623 -15.49 -5.34 -21.65
N ASN A 624 -15.61 -6.29 -22.59
CA ASN A 624 -16.92 -6.77 -23.06
C ASN A 624 -17.71 -7.44 -21.93
N PHE A 625 -17.06 -8.30 -21.13
CA PHE A 625 -17.71 -8.90 -19.95
C PHE A 625 -18.14 -7.84 -18.92
N ARG A 626 -17.24 -6.89 -18.58
CA ARG A 626 -17.53 -5.80 -17.64
C ARG A 626 -18.72 -4.94 -18.08
N LYS A 627 -18.83 -4.68 -19.38
CA LYS A 627 -19.95 -3.93 -19.95
C LYS A 627 -21.27 -4.69 -19.80
N LYS A 628 -21.30 -5.97 -20.17
CA LYS A 628 -22.51 -6.83 -20.07
C LYS A 628 -22.98 -7.00 -18.63
N LEU A 629 -22.05 -7.22 -17.70
CA LEU A 629 -22.32 -7.49 -16.30
C LEU A 629 -22.40 -6.23 -15.42
N LYS A 630 -22.26 -5.05 -16.03
CA LYS A 630 -22.33 -3.76 -15.35
C LYS A 630 -21.33 -3.64 -14.19
N TYR A 631 -20.03 -3.90 -14.48
CA TYR A 631 -18.92 -3.75 -13.56
C TYR A 631 -17.99 -2.56 -13.94
N PRO A 632 -17.10 -2.11 -13.01
CA PRO A 632 -16.06 -1.13 -13.36
C PRO A 632 -15.22 -1.58 -14.57
N PRO A 633 -14.84 -0.66 -15.45
CA PRO A 633 -14.97 0.81 -15.38
C PRO A 633 -16.28 1.39 -15.93
N TYR A 634 -17.24 0.57 -16.35
CA TYR A 634 -18.52 1.05 -16.91
C TYR A 634 -19.50 1.50 -15.81
N TYR A 635 -19.46 0.86 -14.66
CA TYR A 635 -20.23 1.20 -13.48
C TYR A 635 -19.29 1.36 -12.29
N TYR A 636 -19.66 2.22 -11.36
CA TYR A 636 -19.03 2.31 -10.05
C TYR A 636 -19.72 1.38 -9.06
N LEU A 637 -19.02 1.00 -8.01
CA LEU A 637 -19.54 0.12 -6.96
C LEU A 637 -19.49 0.81 -5.61
N VAL A 638 -20.52 0.58 -4.80
CA VAL A 638 -20.48 0.83 -3.35
C VAL A 638 -20.86 -0.45 -2.63
N SER A 639 -20.04 -0.85 -1.65
CA SER A 639 -20.36 -1.94 -0.74
C SER A 639 -20.79 -1.37 0.61
N LEU A 640 -21.97 -1.77 1.08
CA LEU A 640 -22.45 -1.48 2.41
C LEU A 640 -22.42 -2.76 3.22
N LYS A 641 -21.83 -2.73 4.43
CA LYS A 641 -21.86 -3.85 5.38
C LYS A 641 -22.59 -3.43 6.64
N VAL A 642 -23.66 -4.15 6.97
CA VAL A 642 -24.37 -4.03 8.23
C VAL A 642 -23.81 -5.07 9.18
N ILE A 643 -23.27 -4.63 10.31
CA ILE A 643 -22.48 -5.45 11.22
C ILE A 643 -23.06 -5.36 12.63
N GLY A 644 -23.34 -6.50 13.26
CA GLY A 644 -23.88 -6.55 14.61
C GLY A 644 -23.60 -7.88 15.32
N LYS A 645 -23.76 -7.87 16.64
CA LYS A 645 -23.55 -9.06 17.47
C LYS A 645 -24.73 -10.03 17.45
N ASP A 646 -25.95 -9.49 17.27
CA ASP A 646 -27.17 -10.26 17.14
C ASP A 646 -27.48 -10.52 15.66
N TYR A 647 -27.70 -11.78 15.32
CA TYR A 647 -27.96 -12.21 13.94
C TYR A 647 -29.28 -11.64 13.40
N ASN A 648 -30.38 -11.75 14.18
CA ASN A 648 -31.70 -11.34 13.74
C ASN A 648 -31.79 -9.82 13.57
N LYS A 649 -31.25 -9.05 14.53
CA LYS A 649 -31.18 -7.59 14.45
C LYS A 649 -30.32 -7.14 13.25
N THR A 650 -29.24 -7.86 12.94
CA THR A 650 -28.37 -7.55 11.80
C THR A 650 -29.09 -7.75 10.47
N ILE A 651 -29.83 -8.85 10.32
CA ILE A 651 -30.64 -9.12 9.12
C ILE A 651 -31.77 -8.08 8.99
N GLU A 652 -32.53 -7.83 10.05
CA GLU A 652 -33.63 -6.87 10.03
C GLU A 652 -33.13 -5.47 9.65
N SER A 653 -32.01 -5.03 10.26
CA SER A 653 -31.39 -3.76 9.93
C SER A 653 -30.90 -3.71 8.47
N SER A 654 -30.35 -4.81 7.95
CA SER A 654 -29.94 -4.87 6.54
C SER A 654 -31.12 -4.76 5.56
N LYS A 655 -32.27 -5.34 5.91
CA LYS A 655 -33.52 -5.18 5.14
C LYS A 655 -34.00 -3.73 5.18
N LYS A 656 -33.97 -3.07 6.35
CA LYS A 656 -34.34 -1.65 6.50
C LYS A 656 -33.43 -0.75 5.64
N VAL A 657 -32.10 -1.03 5.62
CA VAL A 657 -31.14 -0.35 4.74
C VAL A 657 -31.55 -0.52 3.28
N LYS A 658 -31.85 -1.75 2.85
CA LYS A 658 -32.27 -2.02 1.46
C LYS A 658 -33.50 -1.24 1.10
N THR A 659 -34.55 -1.27 1.94
CA THR A 659 -35.82 -0.53 1.71
C THR A 659 -35.56 0.98 1.63
N TYR A 660 -34.69 1.52 2.49
CA TYR A 660 -34.33 2.94 2.45
C TYR A 660 -33.62 3.31 1.12
N LEU A 661 -32.70 2.49 0.68
CA LEU A 661 -32.00 2.69 -0.58
C LEU A 661 -32.91 2.59 -1.80
N ASP A 662 -33.80 1.59 -1.83
CA ASP A 662 -34.78 1.40 -2.92
C ASP A 662 -35.74 2.59 -3.05
N LYS A 663 -36.06 3.24 -1.91
CA LYS A 663 -36.96 4.41 -1.89
C LYS A 663 -36.26 5.71 -2.36
N ASN A 664 -34.98 5.86 -2.09
CA ASN A 664 -34.26 7.15 -2.26
C ASN A 664 -33.30 7.18 -3.43
N LEU A 665 -32.95 6.02 -4.05
CA LEU A 665 -32.03 5.93 -5.16
C LEU A 665 -32.75 5.49 -6.43
N GLU A 666 -32.57 6.26 -7.49
CA GLU A 666 -33.06 5.95 -8.83
C GLU A 666 -31.87 5.61 -9.77
N GLU A 667 -32.16 4.89 -10.85
CA GLU A 667 -31.17 4.49 -11.88
C GLU A 667 -29.95 3.73 -11.36
N VAL A 668 -30.08 3.03 -10.24
CA VAL A 668 -29.04 2.20 -9.64
C VAL A 668 -29.49 0.72 -9.58
N ILE A 669 -28.53 -0.19 -9.46
CA ILE A 669 -28.78 -1.61 -9.24
C ILE A 669 -28.35 -1.92 -7.81
N ILE A 670 -29.30 -2.36 -6.97
CA ILE A 670 -29.02 -2.70 -5.58
C ILE A 670 -29.16 -4.22 -5.41
N LEU A 671 -28.03 -4.88 -5.13
CA LEU A 671 -27.93 -6.32 -4.90
C LEU A 671 -27.91 -6.62 -3.40
N GLY A 672 -28.51 -7.72 -2.99
CA GLY A 672 -28.63 -8.12 -1.60
C GLY A 672 -29.89 -7.57 -0.93
N PRO A 673 -30.02 -7.60 0.43
CA PRO A 673 -28.95 -8.00 1.37
C PRO A 673 -28.64 -9.50 1.32
N THR A 674 -27.37 -9.82 1.44
CA THR A 674 -26.84 -11.18 1.51
C THR A 674 -25.79 -11.28 2.60
N THR A 675 -25.41 -12.49 2.98
CA THR A 675 -24.27 -12.70 3.89
C THR A 675 -22.98 -12.20 3.24
N ALA A 676 -22.14 -11.48 3.98
CA ALA A 676 -20.81 -11.13 3.49
C ALA A 676 -19.93 -12.37 3.34
N GLN A 677 -18.88 -12.30 2.51
CA GLN A 677 -17.94 -13.39 2.29
C GLN A 677 -17.35 -13.95 3.60
N VAL A 678 -17.03 -13.06 4.55
CA VAL A 678 -16.73 -13.44 5.95
C VAL A 678 -17.97 -13.13 6.78
N PHE A 679 -18.87 -14.10 6.89
CA PHE A 679 -20.16 -13.93 7.53
C PHE A 679 -20.08 -13.61 9.02
N LYS A 680 -19.17 -14.25 9.76
CA LYS A 680 -18.95 -14.03 11.20
C LYS A 680 -17.46 -13.85 11.50
N PHE A 681 -17.14 -12.75 12.18
CA PHE A 681 -15.78 -12.45 12.62
C PHE A 681 -15.81 -11.67 13.94
N ASN A 682 -14.99 -12.05 14.91
CA ASN A 682 -14.96 -11.47 16.25
C ASN A 682 -16.35 -11.42 16.91
N ASN A 683 -17.13 -12.50 16.78
CA ASN A 683 -18.50 -12.62 17.28
C ASN A 683 -19.50 -11.59 16.71
N GLU A 684 -19.20 -11.00 15.57
CA GLU A 684 -20.09 -10.11 14.84
C GLU A 684 -20.53 -10.74 13.51
N TYR A 685 -21.83 -10.68 13.22
CA TYR A 685 -22.43 -11.07 11.96
C TYR A 685 -22.37 -9.93 10.95
N ARG A 686 -22.22 -10.26 9.67
CA ARG A 686 -22.02 -9.30 8.59
C ARG A 686 -22.98 -9.58 7.43
N MET A 687 -23.88 -8.63 7.17
CA MET A 687 -24.72 -8.62 5.98
C MET A 687 -24.21 -7.57 5.00
N GLN A 688 -24.33 -7.85 3.70
CA GLN A 688 -23.78 -7.03 2.63
C GLN A 688 -24.84 -6.61 1.62
N ILE A 689 -24.76 -5.37 1.17
CA ILE A 689 -25.52 -4.78 0.07
C ILE A 689 -24.53 -4.15 -0.90
N ILE A 690 -24.74 -4.35 -2.21
CA ILE A 690 -23.89 -3.78 -3.26
C ILE A 690 -24.73 -2.87 -4.12
N ILE A 691 -24.27 -1.63 -4.33
CA ILE A 691 -24.88 -0.68 -5.26
C ILE A 691 -23.99 -0.58 -6.49
N LYS A 692 -24.56 -0.78 -7.69
CA LYS A 692 -23.92 -0.49 -8.98
C LYS A 692 -24.56 0.75 -9.59
N TYR A 693 -23.78 1.74 -9.98
CA TYR A 693 -24.29 2.99 -10.53
C TYR A 693 -23.37 3.55 -11.62
N LYS A 694 -23.92 4.31 -12.54
CA LYS A 694 -23.18 5.04 -13.57
C LYS A 694 -22.98 6.51 -13.20
N LYS A 695 -24.08 7.18 -12.94
CA LYS A 695 -24.18 8.54 -12.47
C LYS A 695 -25.30 8.58 -11.44
N CYS A 696 -25.03 9.13 -10.28
CA CYS A 696 -26.04 9.36 -9.24
C CYS A 696 -25.54 10.49 -8.33
N ASP A 697 -25.93 11.70 -8.65
CA ASP A 697 -25.39 12.93 -8.03
C ASP A 697 -25.71 12.97 -6.51
N ASN A 698 -26.88 12.44 -6.09
CA ASN A 698 -27.32 12.42 -4.70
C ASN A 698 -26.81 11.22 -3.88
N LEU A 699 -26.11 10.27 -4.49
CA LEU A 699 -25.71 9.03 -3.82
C LEU A 699 -24.95 9.28 -2.51
N LYS A 700 -23.96 10.17 -2.53
CA LYS A 700 -23.16 10.48 -1.34
C LYS A 700 -24.00 11.08 -0.22
N ASN A 701 -24.93 11.97 -0.53
CA ASN A 701 -25.80 12.60 0.47
C ASN A 701 -26.73 11.57 1.10
N ILE A 702 -27.38 10.72 0.27
CA ILE A 702 -28.23 9.64 0.74
C ILE A 702 -27.46 8.65 1.63
N LEU A 703 -26.24 8.28 1.24
CA LEU A 703 -25.39 7.40 2.05
C LEU A 703 -24.92 8.07 3.36
N LYS A 704 -24.68 9.38 3.35
CA LYS A 704 -24.36 10.16 4.56
C LYS A 704 -25.55 10.24 5.51
N GLU A 705 -26.76 10.47 4.99
CA GLU A 705 -27.99 10.45 5.78
C GLU A 705 -28.24 9.07 6.37
N LEU A 706 -28.13 8.02 5.55
CA LEU A 706 -28.27 6.64 6.00
C LEU A 706 -27.27 6.32 7.12
N ASP A 707 -26.01 6.69 6.96
CA ASP A 707 -24.98 6.48 7.96
C ASP A 707 -25.29 7.24 9.27
N ASN A 708 -25.85 8.46 9.18
CA ASN A 708 -26.28 9.23 10.34
C ASN A 708 -27.42 8.52 11.12
N LEU A 709 -28.34 7.82 10.46
CA LEU A 709 -29.38 7.04 11.12
C LEU A 709 -28.80 5.90 11.98
N PHE A 710 -27.63 5.37 11.61
CA PHE A 710 -26.95 4.32 12.37
C PHE A 710 -26.08 4.84 13.54
N ILE A 711 -25.80 6.13 13.62
CA ILE A 711 -25.00 6.72 14.73
C ILE A 711 -25.64 6.45 16.09
N MET A 712 -26.98 6.41 16.16
CA MET A 712 -27.73 6.19 17.41
C MET A 712 -27.96 4.70 17.70
N ASN A 713 -27.70 3.83 16.73
CA ASN A 713 -27.94 2.40 16.89
C ASN A 713 -26.77 1.76 17.66
N LYS A 714 -27.09 1.15 18.83
CA LYS A 714 -26.11 0.49 19.68
C LYS A 714 -25.88 -0.97 19.30
N ASP A 715 -26.80 -1.58 18.56
CA ASP A 715 -26.79 -3.01 18.24
C ASP A 715 -26.06 -3.32 16.94
N VAL A 716 -26.14 -2.40 15.97
CA VAL A 716 -25.55 -2.58 14.63
C VAL A 716 -24.86 -1.31 14.15
N ARG A 717 -23.80 -1.49 13.36
CA ARG A 717 -23.10 -0.40 12.67
C ARG A 717 -23.13 -0.60 11.17
N LEU A 718 -23.03 0.50 10.44
CA LEU A 718 -22.93 0.54 8.99
C LEU A 718 -21.48 0.84 8.57
N GLU A 719 -20.97 0.07 7.64
CA GLU A 719 -19.68 0.33 6.97
C GLU A 719 -19.93 0.57 5.48
N ILE A 720 -19.41 1.66 4.94
CA ILE A 720 -19.55 2.06 3.54
C ILE A 720 -18.18 2.05 2.87
N ASP A 721 -18.09 1.42 1.70
CA ASP A 721 -16.86 1.37 0.90
C ASP A 721 -17.14 1.71 -0.55
N PHE A 722 -16.59 2.83 -1.02
CA PHE A 722 -16.66 3.23 -2.42
C PHE A 722 -15.55 2.53 -3.23
N ASN A 723 -15.93 1.97 -4.37
CA ASN A 723 -15.05 1.21 -5.27
C ASN A 723 -14.25 0.13 -4.53
N PRO A 724 -14.96 -0.82 -3.86
CA PRO A 724 -14.31 -1.90 -3.13
C PRO A 724 -13.52 -2.79 -4.08
N ILE A 725 -12.37 -3.28 -3.61
CA ILE A 725 -11.58 -4.28 -4.33
C ILE A 725 -12.07 -5.69 -3.97
N ASN A 726 -12.40 -5.89 -2.69
CA ASN A 726 -12.94 -7.14 -2.17
C ASN A 726 -14.40 -6.94 -1.79
N ILE A 727 -15.25 -7.72 -2.40
CA ILE A 727 -16.70 -7.68 -2.18
C ILE A 727 -17.15 -8.94 -1.47
#